data_f5a756a2f22e66e6eef9729d9cb460d5
#
_entry.id   f5a756a2f22e66e6eef9729d9cb460d5
#
_cell.length_a   1.000
_cell.length_b   1.000
_cell.length_c   1.000
_cell.angle_alpha   90.00
_cell.angle_beta   90.00
_cell.angle_gamma   90.00
#
_symmetry.space_group_name_H-M   'P 1'
#
loop_
_entity.id
_entity.type
_entity.pdbx_description
1 polymer ?
#
loop_
_entity_poly.entity_id
_entity_poly.type
_entity_poly.pdbx_seq_one_letter_code
_entity_poly.pdbx_strand_id
1 'polypeptide(L)'
;MENHLLIGLGGTGGRVLAAFRKLMFEKFNGDVKPKDMWIDYLYMDSSEQDLKMKDPAQWSIMGKSIALDADSVIRIPAANLRDYVENRNRFKYLSPWLGDSSDWKNIINDPKISEGAAGQKRRLGRLLFANGSPDFNKMVGIKARKLSFNPDGSKITYHVVAGLAGGTGSGSVVDVVAQLRHQFPDQQRNKIILYLLLPEEHPNPEWASTNNYQPNGYVALTELNAMDMGAFRPWNVSERDYDVERLNLELPFYSAYLVTDSNRSNVRFDVGKVMPATIAELLYQKTVGVALSDKNIGEGGTESSSHFFNNVEKGENPNYADYDTPHCFKFNGFGIKRLAIPEQEIKEFFGYAFANQAVLKMVYNNLSRESGYVGEAPVNDDYAFVTKPEQKKKWYITREHLCLSQPILPDHNKEGWKSIVDEFGVVDNFRMKVLADDTLKHDNKMIAIRNMAKRFFDKDFRPIAEVGQNGVLTFYEKKAKFGREAIVSKITEKINEDLLQLWSSGEKSLIQLSAIVKTLINYFEEEKTTLIKLGSGADDEIKRRDMLLDDLNRKWCEMGTLTRGLANIGLNNSKDETASKYTAAVKEKYIFMTWKASYEFARLLLDDLIRTMQVTKGDIDSTISQFQTAQEVLLGAIGSRCIQESEESQSLKGVVIKHYDPLKVFNILMGAITNEADNRERIRLMTATLIGLLNPDKRNFREVADKLKAGTVISKLEEEGQSQANNFFLNEVGKDYIPGYEKLIGINIIQKLQEEFSGNDEGLKEKLERLVRHAAITNVHRDVEVNNGPKIRSSMFVILPDYDIDTAFLQKIEDLIKSLTDEGQIKVSRGGNSNEIVVINLETNLTPRYLQAVYKLKESYDRLMASQQGRVARFETQLEDYKGFIPMNVEECIQLNMLPSLYNPTDKEQAEIEQKRREMRGEKEDKTGGTGTGTTTPPPPPGMSQYMIYDNGQQSGPFTIPQLQQMVASGSLTKQTYVWKNGMANWAFAGTVEELGMLFITNTPPPPPPPMMK
;
A
#
# COMPACT_ATOMS: atom_id res chain seq x y z
N MET A 1 -9.70 -16.68 33.45
CA MET A 1 -10.08 -15.82 32.31
C MET A 1 -11.25 -16.47 31.57
N GLU A 2 -12.28 -15.71 31.13
CA GLU A 2 -13.37 -16.27 30.33
C GLU A 2 -12.88 -16.71 28.94
N ASN A 3 -13.59 -17.65 28.33
CA ASN A 3 -13.27 -18.13 26.99
C ASN A 3 -14.02 -17.27 25.94
N HIS A 4 -13.33 -16.95 24.88
CA HIS A 4 -13.89 -16.13 23.82
C HIS A 4 -13.66 -16.76 22.44
N LEU A 5 -14.71 -16.87 21.64
CA LEU A 5 -14.62 -17.22 20.22
C LEU A 5 -15.08 -16.02 19.37
N LEU A 6 -14.16 -15.44 18.62
CA LEU A 6 -14.43 -14.32 17.74
C LEU A 6 -14.75 -14.84 16.34
N ILE A 7 -15.97 -14.57 15.85
CA ILE A 7 -16.51 -15.04 14.59
C ILE A 7 -16.70 -13.84 13.65
N GLY A 8 -15.92 -13.76 12.59
CA GLY A 8 -16.05 -12.72 11.57
C GLY A 8 -16.83 -13.23 10.36
N LEU A 9 -17.88 -12.52 9.96
CA LEU A 9 -18.74 -12.84 8.82
C LEU A 9 -18.53 -11.83 7.69
N GLY A 10 -18.09 -12.33 6.54
CA GLY A 10 -17.86 -11.51 5.35
C GLY A 10 -16.64 -10.58 5.51
N GLY A 11 -16.37 -9.74 4.51
CA GLY A 11 -15.20 -8.86 4.49
C GLY A 11 -15.09 -7.90 5.68
N THR A 12 -16.22 -7.40 6.22
CA THR A 12 -16.21 -6.56 7.43
C THR A 12 -15.76 -7.35 8.66
N GLY A 13 -16.26 -8.59 8.82
CA GLY A 13 -15.83 -9.47 9.90
C GLY A 13 -14.32 -9.76 9.82
N GLY A 14 -13.82 -10.04 8.63
CA GLY A 14 -12.39 -10.26 8.41
C GLY A 14 -11.53 -9.05 8.79
N ARG A 15 -11.96 -7.83 8.42
CA ARG A 15 -11.26 -6.59 8.81
C ARG A 15 -11.20 -6.38 10.31
N VAL A 16 -12.30 -6.65 11.01
CA VAL A 16 -12.33 -6.54 12.49
C VAL A 16 -11.42 -7.57 13.14
N LEU A 17 -11.43 -8.82 12.68
CA LEU A 17 -10.50 -9.84 13.19
C LEU A 17 -9.04 -9.47 12.95
N ALA A 18 -8.72 -8.93 11.77
CA ALA A 18 -7.39 -8.43 11.48
C ALA A 18 -6.99 -7.27 12.41
N ALA A 19 -7.88 -6.28 12.60
CA ALA A 19 -7.65 -5.17 13.51
C ALA A 19 -7.47 -5.63 14.96
N PHE A 20 -8.26 -6.60 15.42
CA PHE A 20 -8.10 -7.19 16.75
C PHE A 20 -6.73 -7.87 16.90
N ARG A 21 -6.30 -8.64 15.91
CA ARG A 21 -4.97 -9.28 15.94
C ARG A 21 -3.82 -8.27 15.90
N LYS A 22 -4.02 -7.11 15.23
CA LYS A 22 -3.06 -5.98 15.31
C LYS A 22 -2.97 -5.43 16.72
N LEU A 23 -4.10 -5.25 17.41
CA LEU A 23 -4.09 -4.84 18.81
C LEU A 23 -3.39 -5.87 19.71
N MET A 24 -3.64 -7.16 19.50
CA MET A 24 -2.93 -8.20 20.24
C MET A 24 -1.42 -8.12 20.02
N PHE A 25 -0.99 -7.94 18.76
CA PHE A 25 0.42 -7.74 18.43
C PHE A 25 1.02 -6.52 19.15
N GLU A 26 0.30 -5.40 19.13
CA GLU A 26 0.71 -4.15 19.80
C GLU A 26 0.87 -4.35 21.31
N LYS A 27 -0.12 -4.96 21.95
CA LYS A 27 -0.20 -5.06 23.40
C LYS A 27 0.66 -6.20 23.99
N PHE A 28 0.98 -7.21 23.20
CA PHE A 28 1.74 -8.38 23.63
C PHE A 28 3.09 -8.54 22.91
N ASN A 29 3.74 -7.41 22.58
CA ASN A 29 5.11 -7.39 22.03
C ASN A 29 5.31 -8.35 20.83
N GLY A 30 4.36 -8.36 19.91
CA GLY A 30 4.42 -9.15 18.68
C GLY A 30 3.81 -10.54 18.78
N ASP A 31 3.22 -10.91 19.91
CA ASP A 31 2.46 -12.15 20.05
C ASP A 31 0.97 -11.88 19.79
N VAL A 32 0.44 -12.46 18.71
CA VAL A 32 -0.97 -12.33 18.33
C VAL A 32 -1.87 -13.36 19.02
N LYS A 33 -1.31 -14.28 19.79
CA LYS A 33 -2.03 -15.32 20.50
C LYS A 33 -1.27 -15.75 21.78
N PRO A 34 -1.23 -14.88 22.81
CA PRO A 34 -0.58 -15.21 24.07
C PRO A 34 -1.16 -16.51 24.68
N LYS A 35 -0.30 -17.33 25.25
CA LYS A 35 -0.66 -18.68 25.73
C LYS A 35 -1.71 -18.68 26.84
N ASP A 36 -1.75 -17.62 27.65
CA ASP A 36 -2.68 -17.49 28.79
C ASP A 36 -4.01 -16.88 28.43
N MET A 37 -4.22 -16.56 27.12
CA MET A 37 -5.46 -15.99 26.62
C MET A 37 -6.30 -17.05 25.94
N TRP A 38 -7.47 -17.32 26.49
CA TRP A 38 -8.40 -18.31 25.94
C TRP A 38 -9.30 -17.69 24.89
N ILE A 39 -8.67 -17.22 23.80
CA ILE A 39 -9.31 -16.61 22.64
C ILE A 39 -9.00 -17.44 21.40
N ASP A 40 -10.03 -17.76 20.61
CA ASP A 40 -9.89 -18.38 19.31
C ASP A 40 -10.68 -17.64 18.25
N TYR A 41 -10.43 -17.90 16.98
CA TYR A 41 -10.97 -17.15 15.85
C TYR A 41 -11.65 -18.08 14.87
N LEU A 42 -12.66 -17.53 14.17
CA LEU A 42 -13.31 -18.17 13.04
C LEU A 42 -13.69 -17.09 12.01
N TYR A 43 -13.13 -17.17 10.81
CA TYR A 43 -13.44 -16.25 9.72
C TYR A 43 -14.18 -17.00 8.63
N MET A 44 -15.39 -16.52 8.29
CA MET A 44 -16.23 -17.11 7.28
C MET A 44 -16.55 -16.10 6.19
N ASP A 45 -16.24 -16.45 4.95
CA ASP A 45 -16.59 -15.65 3.78
C ASP A 45 -16.93 -16.52 2.58
N SER A 46 -17.68 -15.92 1.64
CA SER A 46 -17.91 -16.49 0.31
C SER A 46 -16.79 -16.14 -0.67
N SER A 47 -16.07 -15.05 -0.44
CA SER A 47 -14.96 -14.58 -1.28
C SER A 47 -13.68 -15.35 -0.98
N GLU A 48 -13.19 -16.10 -1.96
CA GLU A 48 -11.89 -16.79 -1.84
C GLU A 48 -10.73 -15.80 -1.75
N GLN A 49 -10.85 -14.65 -2.39
CA GLN A 49 -9.80 -13.64 -2.39
C GLN A 49 -9.60 -13.05 -1.00
N ASP A 50 -10.69 -12.74 -0.29
CA ASP A 50 -10.64 -12.21 1.07
C ASP A 50 -10.10 -13.25 2.07
N LEU A 51 -10.48 -14.53 1.89
CA LEU A 51 -10.00 -15.63 2.73
C LEU A 51 -8.52 -15.97 2.54
N LYS A 52 -7.90 -15.57 1.43
CA LYS A 52 -6.44 -15.74 1.24
C LYS A 52 -5.62 -14.84 2.15
N MET A 53 -6.22 -13.81 2.74
CA MET A 53 -5.58 -12.89 3.70
C MET A 53 -4.20 -12.38 3.24
N LYS A 54 -4.09 -12.06 1.93
CA LYS A 54 -2.82 -11.68 1.30
C LYS A 54 -2.55 -10.18 1.28
N ASP A 55 -3.55 -9.36 1.61
CA ASP A 55 -3.37 -7.90 1.67
C ASP A 55 -2.46 -7.54 2.87
N PRO A 56 -1.23 -7.08 2.62
CA PRO A 56 -0.30 -6.73 3.70
C PRO A 56 -0.81 -5.58 4.56
N ALA A 57 -1.56 -4.63 3.97
CA ALA A 57 -2.11 -3.49 4.72
C ALA A 57 -3.11 -3.95 5.79
N GLN A 58 -3.83 -5.03 5.52
CA GLN A 58 -4.80 -5.61 6.44
C GLN A 58 -4.21 -6.69 7.34
N TRP A 59 -3.44 -7.64 6.79
CA TRP A 59 -3.03 -8.88 7.45
C TRP A 59 -1.55 -8.96 7.80
N SER A 60 -0.85 -7.83 7.81
CA SER A 60 0.51 -7.76 8.36
C SER A 60 0.69 -6.53 9.25
N ILE A 61 1.67 -6.61 10.13
CA ILE A 61 2.09 -5.54 11.01
C ILE A 61 3.59 -5.69 11.28
N MET A 62 4.35 -4.62 11.13
CA MET A 62 5.80 -4.62 11.32
C MET A 62 6.53 -5.74 10.54
N GLY A 63 6.10 -5.96 9.29
CA GLY A 63 6.65 -7.01 8.43
C GLY A 63 6.30 -8.45 8.83
N LYS A 64 5.45 -8.64 9.84
CA LYS A 64 5.01 -9.95 10.31
C LYS A 64 3.58 -10.22 9.89
N SER A 65 3.31 -11.38 9.31
CA SER A 65 1.94 -11.81 8.99
C SER A 65 1.16 -12.09 10.27
N ILE A 66 -0.07 -11.56 10.31
CA ILE A 66 -1.06 -11.81 11.35
C ILE A 66 -2.26 -12.59 10.81
N ALA A 67 -2.15 -13.20 9.64
CA ALA A 67 -3.19 -14.03 9.04
C ALA A 67 -3.62 -15.16 9.98
N LEU A 68 -4.90 -15.56 9.86
CA LEU A 68 -5.44 -16.66 10.65
C LEU A 68 -4.92 -18.00 10.13
N ASP A 69 -4.86 -18.96 11.02
CA ASP A 69 -4.52 -20.35 10.68
C ASP A 69 -5.64 -20.97 9.81
N ALA A 70 -5.30 -21.95 9.00
CA ALA A 70 -6.23 -22.60 8.09
C ALA A 70 -7.44 -23.24 8.81
N ASP A 71 -7.26 -23.67 10.06
CA ASP A 71 -8.33 -24.22 10.91
C ASP A 71 -9.26 -23.15 11.48
N SER A 72 -9.02 -21.90 11.20
CA SER A 72 -9.83 -20.74 11.63
C SER A 72 -10.56 -20.07 10.45
N VAL A 73 -10.53 -20.69 9.27
CA VAL A 73 -11.10 -20.13 8.05
C VAL A 73 -12.15 -21.08 7.47
N ILE A 74 -13.32 -20.56 7.16
CA ILE A 74 -14.40 -21.30 6.49
C ILE A 74 -14.74 -20.60 5.19
N ARG A 75 -14.58 -21.32 4.07
CA ARG A 75 -15.14 -20.91 2.79
C ARG A 75 -16.54 -21.43 2.65
N ILE A 76 -17.48 -20.55 2.33
CA ILE A 76 -18.83 -20.94 1.99
C ILE A 76 -18.90 -21.15 0.48
N PRO A 77 -18.98 -22.42 0.00
CA PRO A 77 -18.85 -22.70 -1.42
C PRO A 77 -20.13 -22.34 -2.19
N ALA A 78 -19.95 -21.86 -3.41
CA ALA A 78 -21.02 -21.66 -4.38
C ALA A 78 -21.49 -22.96 -5.07
N ALA A 79 -21.04 -24.11 -4.58
CA ALA A 79 -21.40 -25.42 -5.17
C ALA A 79 -22.91 -25.71 -5.02
N ASN A 80 -23.48 -26.36 -6.03
CA ASN A 80 -24.88 -26.82 -6.06
C ASN A 80 -25.96 -25.72 -6.02
N LEU A 81 -25.62 -24.44 -6.19
CA LEU A 81 -26.61 -23.36 -6.16
C LEU A 81 -27.74 -23.55 -7.15
N ARG A 82 -27.44 -24.06 -8.34
CA ARG A 82 -28.42 -24.33 -9.38
C ARG A 82 -29.43 -25.41 -8.93
N ASP A 83 -28.96 -26.48 -8.31
CA ASP A 83 -29.83 -27.55 -7.80
C ASP A 83 -30.78 -27.05 -6.69
N TYR A 84 -30.25 -26.22 -5.75
CA TYR A 84 -31.07 -25.63 -4.71
C TYR A 84 -32.18 -24.71 -5.26
N VAL A 85 -31.89 -23.95 -6.31
CA VAL A 85 -32.84 -23.01 -6.90
C VAL A 85 -33.88 -23.72 -7.77
N GLU A 86 -33.44 -24.65 -8.59
CA GLU A 86 -34.32 -25.42 -9.51
C GLU A 86 -35.19 -26.41 -8.75
N ASN A 87 -34.67 -27.03 -7.68
CA ASN A 87 -35.37 -28.04 -6.87
C ASN A 87 -35.84 -27.52 -5.51
N ARG A 88 -36.01 -26.19 -5.36
CA ARG A 88 -36.35 -25.53 -4.09
C ARG A 88 -37.46 -26.17 -3.29
N ASN A 89 -38.44 -26.75 -3.98
CA ASN A 89 -39.62 -27.44 -3.34
C ASN A 89 -39.20 -28.70 -2.55
N ARG A 90 -38.01 -29.23 -2.80
CA ARG A 90 -37.42 -30.31 -2.00
C ARG A 90 -36.83 -29.83 -0.69
N PHE A 91 -36.54 -28.54 -0.59
CA PHE A 91 -35.90 -27.93 0.58
C PHE A 91 -36.89 -26.99 1.25
N LYS A 92 -37.68 -27.50 2.19
CA LYS A 92 -38.69 -26.71 2.93
C LYS A 92 -38.10 -25.44 3.57
N TYR A 93 -36.88 -25.48 4.06
CA TYR A 93 -36.19 -24.37 4.70
C TYR A 93 -35.73 -23.28 3.74
N LEU A 94 -35.65 -23.57 2.44
CA LEU A 94 -35.26 -22.58 1.42
C LEU A 94 -36.47 -21.88 0.80
N SER A 95 -37.54 -22.64 0.59
CA SER A 95 -38.72 -22.19 -0.15
C SER A 95 -39.32 -20.86 0.34
N PRO A 96 -39.42 -20.58 1.66
CA PRO A 96 -40.07 -19.37 2.13
C PRO A 96 -39.33 -18.07 1.76
N TRP A 97 -38.01 -18.09 1.66
CA TRP A 97 -37.24 -16.88 1.44
C TRP A 97 -36.44 -16.85 0.13
N LEU A 98 -36.32 -17.99 -0.55
CA LEU A 98 -35.54 -18.05 -1.79
C LEU A 98 -36.20 -17.30 -2.94
N GLY A 99 -37.56 -17.32 -3.03
CA GLY A 99 -38.32 -16.70 -4.11
C GLY A 99 -38.38 -17.56 -5.36
N ASP A 100 -38.76 -16.95 -6.51
CA ASP A 100 -38.95 -17.66 -7.75
C ASP A 100 -37.65 -17.94 -8.50
N SER A 101 -37.67 -19.06 -9.28
CA SER A 101 -36.51 -19.44 -10.09
C SER A 101 -36.12 -18.37 -11.12
N SER A 102 -37.09 -17.57 -11.61
CA SER A 102 -36.85 -16.46 -12.53
C SER A 102 -35.97 -15.37 -11.92
N ASP A 103 -36.04 -15.15 -10.62
CA ASP A 103 -35.23 -14.14 -9.89
C ASP A 103 -33.74 -14.52 -9.84
N TRP A 104 -33.46 -15.82 -9.94
CA TRP A 104 -32.12 -16.38 -9.79
C TRP A 104 -31.36 -16.60 -11.11
N LYS A 105 -32.08 -16.58 -12.26
CA LYS A 105 -31.48 -16.86 -13.56
C LYS A 105 -30.24 -16.00 -13.88
N ASN A 106 -30.35 -14.71 -13.59
CA ASN A 106 -29.27 -13.76 -13.80
C ASN A 106 -28.18 -13.86 -12.71
N ILE A 107 -28.58 -14.30 -11.50
CA ILE A 107 -27.67 -14.44 -10.37
C ILE A 107 -26.79 -15.67 -10.55
N ILE A 108 -27.36 -16.81 -10.94
CA ILE A 108 -26.61 -18.07 -11.11
C ILE A 108 -25.64 -18.02 -12.30
N ASN A 109 -25.98 -17.23 -13.33
CA ASN A 109 -25.17 -17.09 -14.53
C ASN A 109 -24.17 -15.92 -14.44
N ASP A 110 -24.12 -15.17 -13.33
CA ASP A 110 -23.14 -14.11 -13.11
C ASP A 110 -21.73 -14.72 -12.89
N PRO A 111 -20.72 -14.38 -13.72
CA PRO A 111 -19.36 -14.91 -13.57
C PRO A 111 -18.75 -14.64 -12.20
N LYS A 112 -19.12 -13.51 -11.56
CA LYS A 112 -18.65 -13.14 -10.20
C LYS A 112 -19.12 -14.11 -9.13
N ILE A 113 -20.20 -14.84 -9.36
CA ILE A 113 -20.72 -15.86 -8.44
C ILE A 113 -19.93 -17.16 -8.55
N SER A 114 -19.41 -17.49 -9.74
CA SER A 114 -18.48 -18.60 -9.89
C SER A 114 -17.17 -18.36 -9.12
N GLU A 115 -16.80 -17.10 -8.87
CA GLU A 115 -15.70 -16.69 -8.01
C GLU A 115 -16.07 -16.70 -6.52
N GLY A 116 -17.34 -16.98 -6.18
CA GLY A 116 -17.81 -17.19 -4.82
C GLY A 116 -18.33 -15.95 -4.09
N ALA A 117 -18.26 -14.74 -4.69
CA ALA A 117 -18.68 -13.51 -4.01
C ALA A 117 -20.21 -13.35 -3.98
N ALA A 118 -20.81 -13.15 -2.80
CA ALA A 118 -22.25 -12.90 -2.68
C ALA A 118 -22.68 -11.52 -3.22
N GLY A 119 -21.76 -10.57 -3.40
CA GLY A 119 -21.91 -9.30 -4.11
C GLY A 119 -23.12 -8.47 -3.67
N GLN A 120 -23.30 -8.19 -2.39
CA GLN A 120 -24.45 -7.45 -1.81
C GLN A 120 -25.83 -8.09 -2.07
N LYS A 121 -25.85 -9.37 -2.45
CA LYS A 121 -27.10 -10.13 -2.64
C LYS A 121 -27.36 -10.96 -1.37
N ARG A 122 -28.15 -10.40 -0.44
CA ARG A 122 -28.40 -10.98 0.88
C ARG A 122 -28.91 -12.43 0.81
N ARG A 123 -29.90 -12.70 -0.05
CA ARG A 123 -30.45 -14.06 -0.22
C ARG A 123 -29.40 -15.05 -0.74
N LEU A 124 -28.51 -14.60 -1.61
CA LEU A 124 -27.39 -15.44 -2.07
C LEU A 124 -26.45 -15.75 -0.91
N GLY A 125 -26.08 -14.75 -0.11
CA GLY A 125 -25.27 -14.97 1.10
C GLY A 125 -25.90 -15.96 2.06
N ARG A 126 -27.23 -15.87 2.27
CA ARG A 126 -28.00 -16.83 3.08
C ARG A 126 -27.99 -18.25 2.50
N LEU A 127 -28.16 -18.39 1.18
CA LEU A 127 -28.12 -19.68 0.49
C LEU A 127 -26.73 -20.31 0.58
N LEU A 128 -25.66 -19.51 0.40
CA LEU A 128 -24.28 -19.98 0.55
C LEU A 128 -24.05 -20.48 1.99
N PHE A 129 -24.50 -19.73 2.99
CA PHE A 129 -24.40 -20.16 4.38
C PHE A 129 -25.17 -21.44 4.65
N ALA A 130 -26.42 -21.55 4.19
CA ALA A 130 -27.22 -22.77 4.34
C ALA A 130 -26.48 -24.00 3.78
N ASN A 131 -25.77 -23.81 2.65
CA ASN A 131 -24.95 -24.87 2.07
C ASN A 131 -23.71 -25.20 2.92
N GLY A 132 -23.06 -24.20 3.51
CA GLY A 132 -21.84 -24.34 4.35
C GLY A 132 -22.10 -24.53 5.84
N SER A 133 -23.36 -24.52 6.30
CA SER A 133 -23.71 -24.55 7.74
C SER A 133 -23.25 -25.82 8.47
N PRO A 134 -23.20 -27.03 7.84
CA PRO A 134 -22.66 -28.19 8.53
C PRO A 134 -21.18 -28.05 8.87
N ASP A 135 -20.38 -27.47 7.93
CA ASP A 135 -18.97 -27.21 8.18
C ASP A 135 -18.77 -26.12 9.24
N PHE A 136 -19.62 -25.07 9.22
CA PHE A 136 -19.64 -24.06 10.26
C PHE A 136 -19.88 -24.67 11.64
N ASN A 137 -20.95 -25.46 11.80
CA ASN A 137 -21.31 -26.10 13.06
C ASN A 137 -20.21 -27.03 13.58
N LYS A 138 -19.61 -27.81 12.66
CA LYS A 138 -18.47 -28.67 12.98
C LYS A 138 -17.29 -27.87 13.50
N MET A 139 -16.91 -26.81 12.80
CA MET A 139 -15.74 -25.98 13.15
C MET A 139 -15.96 -25.25 14.48
N VAL A 140 -17.14 -24.64 14.70
CA VAL A 140 -17.49 -24.02 15.96
C VAL A 140 -17.42 -25.04 17.10
N GLY A 141 -17.95 -26.26 16.88
CA GLY A 141 -17.87 -27.34 17.88
C GLY A 141 -16.45 -27.75 18.23
N ILE A 142 -15.53 -27.76 17.25
CA ILE A 142 -14.10 -28.03 17.48
C ILE A 142 -13.46 -26.90 18.32
N LYS A 143 -13.71 -25.63 17.93
CA LYS A 143 -13.17 -24.46 18.63
C LYS A 143 -13.73 -24.35 20.07
N ALA A 144 -15.04 -24.55 20.25
CA ALA A 144 -15.66 -24.56 21.58
C ALA A 144 -15.07 -25.65 22.49
N ARG A 145 -14.87 -26.84 21.94
CA ARG A 145 -14.23 -27.93 22.67
C ARG A 145 -12.80 -27.61 23.08
N LYS A 146 -12.03 -26.97 22.18
CA LYS A 146 -10.67 -26.51 22.47
C LYS A 146 -10.65 -25.48 23.59
N LEU A 147 -11.55 -24.52 23.55
CA LEU A 147 -11.70 -23.51 24.59
C LEU A 147 -12.15 -24.09 25.94
N SER A 148 -12.93 -25.18 25.94
CA SER A 148 -13.38 -25.85 27.16
C SER A 148 -12.27 -26.54 27.98
N PHE A 149 -11.06 -26.65 27.45
CA PHE A 149 -9.86 -27.09 28.20
C PHE A 149 -9.31 -26.00 29.13
N ASN A 150 -9.86 -24.80 29.13
CA ASN A 150 -9.50 -23.76 30.08
C ASN A 150 -9.78 -24.25 31.51
N PRO A 151 -8.77 -24.32 32.39
CA PRO A 151 -8.95 -24.76 33.78
C PRO A 151 -9.89 -23.87 34.60
N ASP A 152 -9.96 -22.56 34.23
CA ASP A 152 -10.67 -21.54 34.99
C ASP A 152 -12.11 -21.32 34.53
N GLY A 153 -12.55 -21.93 33.43
CA GLY A 153 -13.87 -21.62 32.94
C GLY A 153 -14.50 -22.56 31.92
N SER A 154 -15.71 -22.99 32.21
CA SER A 154 -16.58 -23.71 31.25
C SER A 154 -17.48 -22.81 30.43
N LYS A 155 -17.46 -21.49 30.64
CA LYS A 155 -18.30 -20.50 29.94
C LYS A 155 -17.59 -20.02 28.67
N ILE A 156 -18.33 -19.90 27.58
CA ILE A 156 -17.81 -19.38 26.31
C ILE A 156 -18.68 -18.21 25.86
N THR A 157 -18.03 -17.10 25.51
CA THR A 157 -18.68 -15.99 24.84
C THR A 157 -18.34 -15.99 23.35
N TYR A 158 -19.38 -16.10 22.51
CA TYR A 158 -19.27 -16.05 21.06
C TYR A 158 -19.49 -14.60 20.62
N HIS A 159 -18.48 -13.99 20.02
CA HIS A 159 -18.53 -12.64 19.48
C HIS A 159 -18.72 -12.71 17.97
N VAL A 160 -19.92 -12.38 17.48
CA VAL A 160 -20.22 -12.44 16.05
C VAL A 160 -20.15 -11.03 15.46
N VAL A 161 -19.27 -10.83 14.51
CA VAL A 161 -19.04 -9.55 13.83
C VAL A 161 -19.54 -9.64 12.38
N ALA A 162 -20.46 -8.74 12.01
CA ALA A 162 -21.02 -8.71 10.66
C ALA A 162 -21.24 -7.28 10.15
N GLY A 163 -20.89 -7.05 8.87
CA GLY A 163 -21.36 -5.87 8.13
C GLY A 163 -22.71 -6.17 7.49
N LEU A 164 -23.71 -5.33 7.76
CA LEU A 164 -25.08 -5.56 7.33
C LEU A 164 -25.39 -5.05 5.91
N ALA A 165 -24.44 -4.33 5.27
CA ALA A 165 -24.57 -3.87 3.90
C ALA A 165 -24.25 -4.96 2.87
N GLY A 166 -23.31 -5.87 3.20
CA GLY A 166 -22.80 -6.91 2.31
C GLY A 166 -23.76 -8.10 2.16
N GLY A 167 -23.51 -8.93 1.15
CA GLY A 167 -24.31 -10.14 0.92
C GLY A 167 -24.03 -11.24 1.93
N THR A 168 -22.76 -11.53 2.23
CA THR A 168 -22.35 -12.61 3.15
C THR A 168 -22.74 -12.29 4.59
N GLY A 169 -22.30 -11.14 5.13
CA GLY A 169 -22.56 -10.78 6.52
C GLY A 169 -24.05 -10.65 6.84
N SER A 170 -24.77 -9.79 6.10
CA SER A 170 -26.21 -9.58 6.32
C SER A 170 -27.05 -10.83 6.02
N GLY A 171 -26.60 -11.65 5.05
CA GLY A 171 -27.33 -12.86 4.66
C GLY A 171 -27.19 -14.00 5.66
N SER A 172 -26.04 -14.15 6.28
CA SER A 172 -25.75 -15.29 7.17
C SER A 172 -25.96 -15.02 8.64
N VAL A 173 -25.92 -13.76 9.09
CA VAL A 173 -25.89 -13.43 10.53
C VAL A 173 -27.05 -14.03 11.32
N VAL A 174 -28.27 -13.99 10.78
CA VAL A 174 -29.48 -14.52 11.43
C VAL A 174 -29.37 -16.02 11.62
N ASP A 175 -29.02 -16.74 10.55
CA ASP A 175 -28.90 -18.21 10.60
C ASP A 175 -27.65 -18.64 11.41
N VAL A 176 -26.56 -17.85 11.41
CA VAL A 176 -25.39 -18.07 12.28
C VAL A 176 -25.79 -18.01 13.75
N VAL A 177 -26.53 -16.97 14.14
CA VAL A 177 -27.03 -16.84 15.52
C VAL A 177 -27.94 -18.01 15.88
N ALA A 178 -28.83 -18.39 14.95
CA ALA A 178 -29.74 -19.51 15.16
C ALA A 178 -28.99 -20.84 15.32
N GLN A 179 -27.99 -21.13 14.48
CA GLN A 179 -27.19 -22.35 14.57
C GLN A 179 -26.33 -22.37 15.83
N LEU A 180 -25.73 -21.26 16.23
CA LEU A 180 -24.98 -21.15 17.48
C LEU A 180 -25.86 -21.44 18.69
N ARG A 181 -27.05 -20.81 18.78
CA ARG A 181 -27.97 -21.03 19.89
C ARG A 181 -28.57 -22.43 19.91
N HIS A 182 -28.83 -22.99 18.72
CA HIS A 182 -29.30 -24.38 18.63
C HIS A 182 -28.22 -25.39 19.08
N GLN A 183 -26.97 -25.18 18.69
CA GLN A 183 -25.85 -26.06 19.09
C GLN A 183 -25.45 -25.86 20.57
N PHE A 184 -25.61 -24.65 21.12
CA PHE A 184 -25.27 -24.30 22.49
C PHE A 184 -26.46 -23.66 23.24
N PRO A 185 -27.44 -24.47 23.62
CA PRO A 185 -28.72 -23.96 24.18
C PRO A 185 -28.57 -23.37 25.59
N ASP A 186 -27.56 -23.76 26.37
CA ASP A 186 -27.31 -23.20 27.71
C ASP A 186 -26.83 -21.76 27.63
N GLN A 187 -27.74 -20.82 27.85
CA GLN A 187 -27.49 -19.37 27.72
C GLN A 187 -26.61 -18.80 28.85
N GLN A 188 -26.55 -19.47 29.98
CA GLN A 188 -25.71 -19.04 31.11
C GLN A 188 -24.22 -19.40 30.87
N ARG A 189 -24.00 -20.48 30.15
CA ARG A 189 -22.67 -20.94 29.78
C ARG A 189 -22.22 -20.39 28.43
N ASN A 190 -23.15 -20.12 27.53
CA ASN A 190 -22.86 -19.75 26.14
C ASN A 190 -23.53 -18.43 25.79
N LYS A 191 -22.80 -17.34 25.94
CA LYS A 191 -23.27 -16.00 25.53
C LYS A 191 -23.00 -15.77 24.06
N ILE A 192 -23.93 -15.16 23.36
CA ILE A 192 -23.76 -14.71 21.96
C ILE A 192 -23.90 -13.21 21.95
N ILE A 193 -22.84 -12.50 21.55
CA ILE A 193 -22.83 -11.03 21.44
C ILE A 193 -22.57 -10.66 20.00
N LEU A 194 -23.37 -9.76 19.45
CA LEU A 194 -23.30 -9.33 18.07
C LEU A 194 -22.64 -7.94 17.96
N TYR A 195 -21.88 -7.73 16.91
CA TYR A 195 -21.30 -6.44 16.53
C TYR A 195 -21.67 -6.19 15.08
N LEU A 196 -22.66 -5.32 14.88
CA LEU A 196 -23.34 -5.12 13.62
C LEU A 196 -23.03 -3.74 13.06
N LEU A 197 -22.20 -3.71 12.02
CA LEU A 197 -21.92 -2.49 11.29
C LEU A 197 -23.06 -2.22 10.32
N LEU A 198 -23.79 -1.14 10.57
CA LEU A 198 -24.90 -0.69 9.73
C LEU A 198 -24.39 -0.13 8.41
N PRO A 199 -25.18 -0.22 7.32
CA PRO A 199 -24.88 0.48 6.09
C PRO A 199 -24.78 1.99 6.31
N GLU A 200 -23.82 2.61 5.65
CA GLU A 200 -23.64 4.08 5.70
C GLU A 200 -24.83 4.81 5.11
N GLU A 201 -25.12 5.98 5.63
CA GLU A 201 -26.14 6.86 5.06
C GLU A 201 -25.75 7.35 3.66
N HIS A 202 -24.47 7.64 3.46
CA HIS A 202 -23.88 8.08 2.19
C HIS A 202 -22.68 7.20 1.81
N PRO A 203 -22.94 5.99 1.30
CA PRO A 203 -21.89 5.06 0.99
C PRO A 203 -21.04 5.52 -0.20
N ASN A 204 -19.78 5.10 -0.23
CA ASN A 204 -18.96 5.27 -1.41
C ASN A 204 -19.64 4.57 -2.61
N PRO A 205 -19.84 5.27 -3.75
CA PRO A 205 -20.46 4.69 -4.95
C PRO A 205 -19.78 3.41 -5.45
N GLU A 206 -18.47 3.28 -5.24
CA GLU A 206 -17.73 2.06 -5.61
C GLU A 206 -18.15 0.84 -4.78
N TRP A 207 -18.57 1.06 -3.54
CA TRP A 207 -18.99 0.00 -2.63
C TRP A 207 -20.48 -0.27 -2.72
N ALA A 208 -21.29 0.78 -2.85
CA ALA A 208 -22.74 0.66 -3.05
C ALA A 208 -23.07 0.36 -4.51
N SER A 209 -22.48 -0.69 -5.06
CA SER A 209 -22.65 -1.06 -6.46
C SER A 209 -24.06 -1.57 -6.81
N THR A 210 -24.88 -1.81 -5.81
CA THR A 210 -26.28 -2.27 -5.96
C THR A 210 -27.22 -1.47 -5.08
N ASN A 211 -28.50 -1.40 -5.46
CA ASN A 211 -29.54 -0.77 -4.66
C ASN A 211 -29.88 -1.57 -3.38
N ASN A 212 -29.22 -2.69 -3.13
CA ASN A 212 -29.45 -3.55 -1.95
C ASN A 212 -28.64 -3.13 -0.73
N TYR A 213 -27.68 -2.20 -0.87
CA TYR A 213 -26.72 -1.87 0.18
C TYR A 213 -27.39 -1.53 1.52
N GLN A 214 -28.25 -0.53 1.55
CA GLN A 214 -28.99 -0.10 2.74
C GLN A 214 -30.16 -1.05 3.08
N PRO A 215 -30.98 -1.52 2.12
CA PRO A 215 -32.06 -2.47 2.38
C PRO A 215 -31.59 -3.76 3.07
N ASN A 216 -30.40 -4.27 2.76
CA ASN A 216 -29.85 -5.45 3.44
C ASN A 216 -29.75 -5.26 4.95
N GLY A 217 -29.35 -4.07 5.39
CA GLY A 217 -29.23 -3.74 6.81
C GLY A 217 -30.59 -3.70 7.51
N TYR A 218 -31.56 -3.07 6.87
CA TYR A 218 -32.93 -3.01 7.39
C TYR A 218 -33.50 -4.41 7.62
N VAL A 219 -33.45 -5.25 6.60
CA VAL A 219 -34.00 -6.62 6.67
C VAL A 219 -33.29 -7.46 7.73
N ALA A 220 -31.95 -7.41 7.80
CA ALA A 220 -31.21 -8.19 8.79
C ALA A 220 -31.53 -7.77 10.22
N LEU A 221 -31.65 -6.47 10.51
CA LEU A 221 -32.01 -5.97 11.84
C LEU A 221 -33.45 -6.34 12.23
N THR A 222 -34.37 -6.25 11.30
CA THR A 222 -35.77 -6.58 11.54
C THR A 222 -35.96 -8.07 11.85
N GLU A 223 -35.24 -8.95 11.09
CA GLU A 223 -35.27 -10.39 11.38
C GLU A 223 -34.61 -10.74 12.73
N LEU A 224 -33.47 -10.10 13.09
CA LEU A 224 -32.84 -10.29 14.39
C LEU A 224 -33.74 -9.83 15.54
N ASN A 225 -34.39 -8.68 15.40
CA ASN A 225 -35.35 -8.15 16.38
C ASN A 225 -36.55 -9.09 16.56
N ALA A 226 -37.11 -9.54 15.45
CA ALA A 226 -38.23 -10.48 15.46
C ALA A 226 -37.84 -11.86 16.01
N MET A 227 -36.64 -12.33 15.79
CA MET A 227 -36.11 -13.59 16.32
C MET A 227 -36.00 -13.52 17.86
N ASP A 228 -35.46 -12.42 18.39
CA ASP A 228 -35.35 -12.25 19.84
C ASP A 228 -36.72 -12.15 20.53
N MET A 229 -37.70 -11.58 19.84
CA MET A 229 -39.10 -11.49 20.30
C MET A 229 -39.90 -12.79 20.18
N GLY A 230 -39.30 -13.86 19.59
CA GLY A 230 -40.01 -15.10 19.30
C GLY A 230 -41.06 -15.00 18.19
N ALA A 231 -41.17 -13.84 17.52
CA ALA A 231 -42.06 -13.64 16.38
C ALA A 231 -41.57 -14.25 15.09
N PHE A 232 -40.26 -14.39 14.98
CA PHE A 232 -39.59 -15.09 13.86
C PHE A 232 -38.85 -16.31 14.36
N ARG A 233 -39.14 -17.46 13.81
CA ARG A 233 -38.48 -18.74 14.07
C ARG A 233 -37.75 -19.18 12.83
N PRO A 234 -36.39 -19.09 12.81
CA PRO A 234 -35.60 -19.49 11.65
C PRO A 234 -35.66 -21.02 11.46
N TRP A 235 -35.47 -21.45 10.21
CA TRP A 235 -35.31 -22.85 9.89
C TRP A 235 -33.98 -23.37 10.35
N ASN A 236 -33.89 -24.68 10.68
CA ASN A 236 -32.61 -25.34 10.85
C ASN A 236 -31.94 -25.61 9.52
N VAL A 237 -31.15 -24.63 9.02
CA VAL A 237 -30.51 -24.69 7.70
C VAL A 237 -29.38 -25.73 7.61
N SER A 238 -28.94 -26.30 8.72
CA SER A 238 -27.93 -27.37 8.74
C SER A 238 -28.49 -28.76 8.58
N GLU A 239 -29.78 -28.92 8.80
CA GLU A 239 -30.49 -30.18 8.66
C GLU A 239 -31.04 -30.34 7.26
N ARG A 240 -30.81 -31.47 6.61
CA ARG A 240 -31.10 -31.66 5.17
C ARG A 240 -32.28 -32.62 4.92
N ASP A 241 -32.89 -33.08 5.97
CA ASP A 241 -34.02 -33.99 5.89
C ASP A 241 -35.33 -33.29 5.45
N TYR A 242 -36.27 -34.07 4.93
CA TYR A 242 -37.53 -33.53 4.42
C TYR A 242 -38.43 -32.89 5.47
N ASP A 243 -38.27 -33.20 6.76
CA ASP A 243 -39.08 -32.74 7.88
C ASP A 243 -38.34 -31.73 8.77
N VAL A 244 -37.58 -30.84 8.18
CA VAL A 244 -36.90 -29.77 8.90
C VAL A 244 -37.90 -28.89 9.65
N GLU A 245 -37.71 -28.72 10.94
CA GLU A 245 -38.51 -27.87 11.80
C GLU A 245 -37.94 -26.45 11.93
N ARG A 246 -38.79 -25.52 12.30
CA ARG A 246 -38.36 -24.20 12.72
C ARG A 246 -37.80 -24.28 14.13
N LEU A 247 -36.67 -23.60 14.35
CA LEU A 247 -35.99 -23.56 15.62
C LEU A 247 -36.75 -22.66 16.60
N ASN A 248 -37.08 -23.22 17.77
CA ASN A 248 -37.61 -22.44 18.88
C ASN A 248 -36.41 -22.07 19.77
N LEU A 249 -35.97 -20.82 19.66
CA LEU A 249 -34.77 -20.34 20.34
C LEU A 249 -35.17 -19.44 21.49
N GLU A 250 -34.75 -19.81 22.68
CA GLU A 250 -34.82 -18.93 23.85
C GLU A 250 -33.54 -18.07 23.89
N LEU A 251 -33.67 -16.75 24.03
CA LEU A 251 -32.57 -15.80 24.06
C LEU A 251 -31.54 -16.07 22.95
N PRO A 252 -31.90 -15.87 21.68
CA PRO A 252 -31.03 -16.18 20.56
C PRO A 252 -29.66 -15.49 20.67
N PHE A 253 -29.63 -14.24 21.18
CA PHE A 253 -28.42 -13.55 21.53
C PHE A 253 -28.55 -12.78 22.84
N TYR A 254 -27.42 -12.53 23.48
CA TYR A 254 -27.33 -11.83 24.76
C TYR A 254 -27.40 -10.31 24.58
N SER A 255 -26.71 -9.80 23.59
CA SER A 255 -26.56 -8.37 23.33
C SER A 255 -26.14 -8.16 21.86
N ALA A 256 -26.48 -7.01 21.28
CA ALA A 256 -26.11 -6.62 19.94
C ALA A 256 -25.67 -5.14 19.89
N TYR A 257 -24.41 -4.90 19.55
CA TYR A 257 -23.89 -3.55 19.34
C TYR A 257 -24.17 -3.09 17.92
N LEU A 258 -24.84 -1.95 17.78
CA LEU A 258 -25.07 -1.28 16.51
C LEU A 258 -24.00 -0.22 16.30
N VAL A 259 -23.37 -0.24 15.16
CA VAL A 259 -22.26 0.67 14.84
C VAL A 259 -22.56 1.36 13.51
N THR A 260 -22.44 2.68 13.48
CA THR A 260 -22.60 3.51 12.27
C THR A 260 -21.28 4.18 11.89
N ASP A 261 -21.22 4.74 10.68
CA ASP A 261 -20.07 5.49 10.17
C ASP A 261 -19.90 6.90 10.76
N SER A 262 -20.78 7.27 11.70
CA SER A 262 -20.73 8.59 12.35
C SER A 262 -20.98 8.51 13.84
N ASN A 263 -20.55 9.51 14.61
CA ASN A 263 -20.83 9.66 16.02
C ASN A 263 -21.75 10.86 16.28
N ARG A 264 -22.19 11.02 17.53
CA ARG A 264 -23.06 12.14 17.98
C ARG A 264 -22.45 13.52 17.77
N SER A 265 -21.15 13.62 17.61
CA SER A 265 -20.47 14.87 17.26
C SER A 265 -20.45 15.12 15.74
N ASN A 266 -21.20 14.37 14.94
CA ASN A 266 -21.30 14.44 13.48
C ASN A 266 -19.94 14.19 12.76
N VAL A 267 -19.03 13.48 13.41
CA VAL A 267 -17.78 13.05 12.78
C VAL A 267 -18.03 11.77 12.04
N ARG A 268 -17.68 11.75 10.76
CA ARG A 268 -17.73 10.54 9.93
C ARG A 268 -16.41 9.78 9.98
N PHE A 269 -16.55 8.47 10.01
CA PHE A 269 -15.44 7.52 10.08
C PHE A 269 -15.28 6.74 8.78
N ASP A 270 -14.05 6.36 8.46
CA ASP A 270 -13.78 5.43 7.38
C ASP A 270 -14.25 4.01 7.75
N VAL A 271 -15.22 3.51 6.99
CA VAL A 271 -15.83 2.19 7.20
C VAL A 271 -14.87 1.04 6.90
N GLY A 272 -13.88 1.28 6.05
CA GLY A 272 -12.88 0.27 5.71
C GLY A 272 -11.78 0.08 6.75
N LYS A 273 -11.41 1.15 7.47
CA LYS A 273 -10.26 1.18 8.38
C LYS A 273 -10.64 1.53 9.81
N VAL A 274 -11.29 2.68 10.00
CA VAL A 274 -11.56 3.22 11.34
C VAL A 274 -12.63 2.43 12.07
N MET A 275 -13.73 2.09 11.40
CA MET A 275 -14.82 1.35 12.06
C MET A 275 -14.41 -0.07 12.47
N PRO A 276 -13.70 -0.86 11.63
CA PRO A 276 -13.17 -2.15 12.09
C PRO A 276 -12.22 -2.02 13.28
N ALA A 277 -11.37 -1.01 13.30
CA ALA A 277 -10.47 -0.75 14.43
C ALA A 277 -11.24 -0.36 15.70
N THR A 278 -12.31 0.42 15.57
CA THR A 278 -13.17 0.82 16.69
C THR A 278 -13.90 -0.38 17.32
N ILE A 279 -14.46 -1.27 16.50
CA ILE A 279 -15.08 -2.51 16.98
C ILE A 279 -14.03 -3.42 17.62
N ALA A 280 -12.86 -3.55 17.00
CA ALA A 280 -11.77 -4.37 17.51
C ALA A 280 -11.26 -3.85 18.86
N GLU A 281 -11.20 -2.55 19.05
CA GLU A 281 -10.82 -1.93 20.33
C GLU A 281 -11.84 -2.26 21.43
N LEU A 282 -13.15 -2.12 21.17
CA LEU A 282 -14.17 -2.53 22.14
C LEU A 282 -14.05 -4.02 22.48
N LEU A 283 -13.88 -4.88 21.45
CA LEU A 283 -13.67 -6.32 21.66
C LEU A 283 -12.43 -6.59 22.51
N TYR A 284 -11.33 -5.90 22.24
CA TYR A 284 -10.11 -6.04 23.02
C TYR A 284 -10.33 -5.64 24.48
N GLN A 285 -10.92 -4.49 24.72
CA GLN A 285 -11.15 -4.02 26.08
C GLN A 285 -12.09 -4.97 26.86
N LYS A 286 -13.12 -5.50 26.21
CA LYS A 286 -14.05 -6.47 26.83
C LYS A 286 -13.43 -7.85 27.09
N THR A 287 -12.58 -8.34 26.20
CA THR A 287 -12.08 -9.71 26.30
C THR A 287 -10.74 -9.78 27.03
N VAL A 288 -9.89 -8.78 26.85
CA VAL A 288 -8.52 -8.77 27.36
C VAL A 288 -8.33 -7.67 28.41
N GLY A 289 -8.67 -6.43 28.11
CA GLY A 289 -8.42 -5.28 28.97
C GLY A 289 -9.09 -5.41 30.34
N VAL A 290 -10.35 -5.76 30.34
CA VAL A 290 -11.13 -6.02 31.57
C VAL A 290 -10.56 -7.19 32.36
N ALA A 291 -10.18 -8.27 31.68
CA ALA A 291 -9.63 -9.44 32.34
C ALA A 291 -8.23 -9.19 32.98
N LEU A 292 -7.42 -8.34 32.33
CA LEU A 292 -6.15 -7.90 32.90
C LEU A 292 -6.36 -7.00 34.11
N SER A 293 -7.30 -6.07 34.01
CA SER A 293 -7.69 -5.18 35.11
C SER A 293 -8.20 -5.96 36.31
N ASP A 294 -9.08 -6.95 36.13
CA ASP A 294 -9.62 -7.76 37.21
C ASP A 294 -8.54 -8.62 37.91
N LYS A 295 -7.50 -9.07 37.21
CA LYS A 295 -6.36 -9.77 37.82
C LYS A 295 -5.54 -8.86 38.76
N ASN A 296 -5.45 -7.59 38.45
CA ASN A 296 -4.64 -6.65 39.22
C ASN A 296 -5.33 -6.08 40.47
N ILE A 297 -6.66 -6.19 40.57
CA ILE A 297 -7.46 -5.60 41.68
C ILE A 297 -7.39 -6.45 42.95
N GLY A 298 -6.99 -7.71 42.92
CA GLY A 298 -6.93 -8.59 44.09
C GLY A 298 -8.31 -8.96 44.68
N GLU A 299 -8.37 -9.90 45.64
CA GLU A 299 -9.61 -10.49 46.17
C GLU A 299 -10.48 -9.53 47.08
N GLY A 300 -10.11 -8.24 47.21
CA GLY A 300 -10.80 -7.32 48.12
C GLY A 300 -11.59 -6.20 47.45
N GLY A 301 -11.71 -6.16 46.11
CA GLY A 301 -12.39 -5.08 45.38
C GLY A 301 -13.91 -5.28 45.21
N THR A 302 -14.64 -4.16 45.24
CA THR A 302 -16.03 -4.09 44.84
C THR A 302 -16.13 -4.52 43.33
N GLU A 303 -17.20 -5.23 42.98
CA GLU A 303 -17.62 -5.69 41.64
C GLU A 303 -16.56 -5.68 40.52
N SER A 304 -16.22 -6.82 39.99
CA SER A 304 -15.25 -6.95 38.90
C SER A 304 -15.68 -6.17 37.65
N SER A 305 -14.74 -5.72 36.86
CA SER A 305 -15.00 -5.00 35.62
C SER A 305 -15.74 -5.87 34.61
N SER A 306 -15.45 -7.16 34.57
CA SER A 306 -16.21 -8.16 33.79
C SER A 306 -17.66 -8.24 34.22
N HIS A 307 -17.92 -8.17 35.50
CA HIS A 307 -19.29 -8.19 36.04
C HIS A 307 -20.07 -6.92 35.65
N PHE A 308 -19.42 -5.76 35.72
CA PHE A 308 -20.01 -4.49 35.29
C PHE A 308 -20.48 -4.54 33.83
N PHE A 309 -19.58 -4.94 32.88
CA PHE A 309 -19.96 -5.08 31.48
C PHE A 309 -21.12 -6.05 31.28
N ASN A 310 -21.09 -7.20 31.94
CA ASN A 310 -22.15 -8.19 31.86
C ASN A 310 -23.49 -7.67 32.37
N ASN A 311 -23.51 -6.87 33.44
CA ASN A 311 -24.72 -6.29 33.98
C ASN A 311 -25.28 -5.20 33.07
N VAL A 312 -24.42 -4.34 32.54
CA VAL A 312 -24.85 -3.25 31.66
C VAL A 312 -25.41 -3.81 30.35
N GLU A 313 -24.76 -4.83 29.77
CA GLU A 313 -25.15 -5.41 28.49
C GLU A 313 -26.37 -6.31 28.50
N LYS A 314 -26.74 -6.82 29.67
CA LYS A 314 -27.86 -7.76 29.79
C LYS A 314 -29.17 -7.22 29.23
N GLY A 315 -29.32 -5.91 29.22
CA GLY A 315 -30.58 -5.26 28.90
C GLY A 315 -31.67 -5.59 29.93
N GLU A 316 -32.77 -4.93 29.84
CA GLU A 316 -33.96 -5.32 30.62
C GLU A 316 -34.69 -6.45 29.91
N ASN A 317 -35.29 -7.36 30.65
CA ASN A 317 -36.37 -8.19 30.19
C ASN A 317 -37.70 -7.46 30.56
N PRO A 318 -38.18 -6.58 29.70
CA PRO A 318 -39.39 -5.84 30.01
C PRO A 318 -40.59 -6.80 30.01
N ASN A 319 -41.57 -6.49 30.82
CA ASN A 319 -42.86 -7.08 30.64
C ASN A 319 -43.45 -6.48 29.35
N TYR A 320 -43.43 -7.23 28.26
CA TYR A 320 -43.91 -6.77 26.95
C TYR A 320 -45.41 -6.31 26.96
N ALA A 321 -46.17 -6.68 28.01
CA ALA A 321 -47.52 -6.20 28.19
C ALA A 321 -47.62 -4.70 28.54
N ASP A 322 -46.50 -4.10 28.99
CA ASP A 322 -46.45 -2.69 29.36
C ASP A 322 -46.20 -1.76 28.15
N TYR A 323 -45.98 -2.31 26.95
CA TYR A 323 -45.69 -1.55 25.72
C TYR A 323 -46.73 -1.81 24.63
N ASP A 324 -47.14 -0.76 23.94
CA ASP A 324 -48.10 -0.84 22.82
C ASP A 324 -47.63 -1.76 21.67
N THR A 325 -46.34 -1.94 21.55
CA THR A 325 -45.70 -2.79 20.53
C THR A 325 -44.51 -3.54 21.12
N PRO A 326 -44.45 -4.87 20.98
CA PRO A 326 -43.34 -5.68 21.44
C PRO A 326 -42.09 -5.35 20.65
N HIS A 327 -40.96 -5.19 21.33
CA HIS A 327 -39.66 -4.94 20.71
C HIS A 327 -38.48 -5.43 21.57
N CYS A 328 -37.36 -5.69 20.94
CA CYS A 328 -36.14 -6.13 21.58
C CYS A 328 -35.41 -4.97 22.28
N PHE A 329 -34.88 -5.21 23.49
CA PHE A 329 -34.12 -4.25 24.30
C PHE A 329 -32.65 -4.57 24.40
N LYS A 330 -32.12 -5.44 23.52
CA LYS A 330 -30.77 -5.95 23.60
C LYS A 330 -29.82 -5.26 22.62
N PHE A 331 -30.30 -4.22 21.93
CA PHE A 331 -29.44 -3.42 21.08
C PHE A 331 -28.74 -2.34 21.89
N ASN A 332 -27.47 -2.14 21.63
CA ASN A 332 -26.60 -1.22 22.34
C ASN A 332 -25.82 -0.34 21.36
N GLY A 333 -25.47 0.86 21.78
CA GLY A 333 -24.55 1.75 21.15
C GLY A 333 -23.26 1.90 21.99
N PHE A 334 -22.18 2.27 21.40
CA PHE A 334 -20.94 2.58 22.13
C PHE A 334 -20.11 3.66 21.44
N GLY A 335 -19.29 4.31 22.25
CA GLY A 335 -18.18 5.14 21.80
C GLY A 335 -16.94 4.78 22.60
N ILE A 336 -15.79 4.82 21.96
CA ILE A 336 -14.52 4.48 22.60
C ILE A 336 -13.42 5.42 22.14
N LYS A 337 -12.60 5.86 23.09
CA LYS A 337 -11.42 6.69 22.82
C LYS A 337 -10.30 6.34 23.77
N ARG A 338 -9.08 6.40 23.27
CA ARG A 338 -7.84 6.24 24.05
C ARG A 338 -7.04 7.54 24.00
N LEU A 339 -6.54 7.99 25.13
CA LEU A 339 -5.42 8.92 25.20
C LEU A 339 -4.17 8.06 25.41
N ALA A 340 -3.28 8.02 24.44
CA ALA A 340 -2.18 7.08 24.47
C ALA A 340 -0.88 7.64 23.91
N ILE A 341 0.23 7.10 24.42
CA ILE A 341 1.51 7.15 23.72
C ILE A 341 1.46 6.07 22.63
N PRO A 342 1.43 6.44 21.35
CA PRO A 342 1.19 5.49 20.27
C PRO A 342 2.47 4.73 19.91
N GLU A 343 2.90 3.84 20.78
CA GLU A 343 4.17 3.11 20.67
C GLU A 343 4.29 2.32 19.36
N GLN A 344 3.20 1.70 18.89
CA GLN A 344 3.21 0.96 17.64
C GLN A 344 3.43 1.89 16.45
N GLU A 345 2.80 3.05 16.46
CA GLU A 345 2.98 4.05 15.42
C GLU A 345 4.42 4.60 15.39
N ILE A 346 5.02 4.82 16.57
CA ILE A 346 6.43 5.20 16.69
C ILE A 346 7.35 4.12 16.10
N LYS A 347 7.09 2.85 16.39
CA LYS A 347 7.84 1.72 15.82
C LYS A 347 7.71 1.67 14.30
N GLU A 348 6.49 1.79 13.76
CA GLU A 348 6.24 1.82 12.32
C GLU A 348 6.93 2.99 11.64
N PHE A 349 6.86 4.16 12.23
CA PHE A 349 7.51 5.38 11.79
C PHE A 349 9.02 5.17 11.62
N PHE A 350 9.67 4.58 12.62
CA PHE A 350 11.07 4.22 12.56
C PHE A 350 11.35 3.22 11.44
N GLY A 351 10.49 2.21 11.26
CA GLY A 351 10.60 1.23 10.20
C GLY A 351 10.56 1.84 8.80
N TYR A 352 9.63 2.75 8.55
CA TYR A 352 9.57 3.48 7.28
C TYR A 352 10.76 4.42 7.09
N ALA A 353 11.23 5.08 8.14
CA ALA A 353 12.44 5.89 8.08
C ALA A 353 13.67 5.03 7.77
N PHE A 354 13.77 3.84 8.35
CA PHE A 354 14.83 2.87 8.07
C PHE A 354 14.82 2.42 6.60
N ALA A 355 13.64 2.05 6.09
CA ALA A 355 13.47 1.67 4.69
C ALA A 355 13.83 2.82 3.73
N ASN A 356 13.40 4.04 4.04
CA ASN A 356 13.76 5.23 3.28
C ASN A 356 15.27 5.47 3.25
N GLN A 357 15.95 5.33 4.39
CA GLN A 357 17.42 5.45 4.47
C GLN A 357 18.14 4.36 3.64
N ALA A 358 17.57 3.16 3.56
CA ALA A 358 18.10 2.12 2.69
C ALA A 358 17.95 2.46 1.21
N VAL A 359 16.80 3.02 0.80
CA VAL A 359 16.61 3.51 -0.58
C VAL A 359 17.60 4.62 -0.90
N LEU A 360 17.72 5.61 -0.03
CA LEU A 360 18.68 6.71 -0.22
C LEU A 360 20.11 6.22 -0.36
N LYS A 361 20.50 5.23 0.44
CA LYS A 361 21.81 4.58 0.30
C LYS A 361 21.96 3.88 -1.05
N MET A 362 20.99 3.10 -1.49
CA MET A 362 21.07 2.38 -2.77
C MET A 362 21.14 3.33 -3.97
N VAL A 363 20.36 4.42 -3.92
CA VAL A 363 20.24 5.35 -5.05
C VAL A 363 21.33 6.40 -5.06
N TYR A 364 21.65 7.01 -3.90
CA TYR A 364 22.58 8.16 -3.81
C TYR A 364 23.89 7.86 -3.10
N ASN A 365 23.86 7.03 -2.05
CA ASN A 365 25.00 6.66 -1.20
C ASN A 365 25.81 7.88 -0.67
N ASN A 366 25.10 8.92 -0.29
CA ASN A 366 25.69 10.14 0.27
C ASN A 366 25.26 10.30 1.74
N LEU A 367 26.19 10.07 2.67
CA LEU A 367 25.95 10.10 4.09
C LEU A 367 26.29 11.49 4.66
N SER A 368 25.28 12.24 5.09
CA SER A 368 25.42 13.43 5.92
C SER A 368 25.53 13.04 7.41
N ARG A 369 26.31 13.78 8.17
CA ARG A 369 26.43 13.55 9.63
C ARG A 369 25.16 13.93 10.40
N GLU A 370 24.37 14.84 9.86
CA GLU A 370 23.20 15.41 10.54
C GLU A 370 21.89 14.74 10.09
N SER A 371 21.80 14.30 8.84
CA SER A 371 20.54 13.88 8.22
C SER A 371 20.50 12.42 7.76
N GLY A 372 21.57 11.65 7.96
CA GLY A 372 21.71 10.31 7.40
C GLY A 372 22.00 10.34 5.91
N TYR A 373 21.54 9.32 5.18
CA TYR A 373 21.66 9.31 3.72
C TYR A 373 20.74 10.36 3.12
N VAL A 374 21.30 11.20 2.24
CA VAL A 374 20.58 12.31 1.58
C VAL A 374 20.33 12.03 0.11
N GLY A 375 19.31 12.70 -0.44
CA GLY A 375 18.84 12.53 -1.83
C GLY A 375 19.70 13.23 -2.88
N GLU A 376 20.98 13.43 -2.63
CA GLU A 376 21.94 14.05 -3.54
C GLU A 376 23.15 13.15 -3.72
N ALA A 377 23.59 12.97 -4.96
CA ALA A 377 24.77 12.16 -5.23
C ALA A 377 26.04 12.96 -4.90
N PRO A 378 27.06 12.33 -4.29
CA PRO A 378 28.36 12.96 -4.10
C PRO A 378 29.01 13.23 -5.45
N VAL A 379 29.74 14.34 -5.53
CA VAL A 379 30.51 14.70 -6.72
C VAL A 379 31.69 13.73 -6.89
N ASN A 380 31.80 13.09 -8.05
CA ASN A 380 32.89 12.15 -8.38
C ASN A 380 33.54 12.52 -9.70
N ASP A 381 34.79 12.10 -9.85
CA ASP A 381 35.48 12.14 -11.13
C ASP A 381 35.31 10.80 -11.87
N ASP A 382 34.16 10.68 -12.54
CA ASP A 382 33.81 9.48 -13.29
C ASP A 382 34.67 9.27 -14.51
N TYR A 383 35.21 10.35 -15.09
CA TYR A 383 36.14 10.29 -16.24
C TYR A 383 37.47 9.68 -15.82
N ALA A 384 38.03 10.13 -14.71
CA ALA A 384 39.25 9.53 -14.17
C ALA A 384 39.04 8.05 -13.80
N PHE A 385 37.84 7.67 -13.32
CA PHE A 385 37.53 6.29 -13.03
C PHE A 385 37.51 5.41 -14.30
N VAL A 386 36.80 5.82 -15.34
CA VAL A 386 36.65 5.07 -16.61
C VAL A 386 37.98 4.99 -17.36
N THR A 387 38.80 6.04 -17.33
CA THR A 387 40.04 6.14 -18.10
C THR A 387 41.24 5.53 -17.41
N LYS A 388 41.15 5.08 -16.15
CA LYS A 388 42.25 4.36 -15.48
C LYS A 388 42.70 3.16 -16.30
N PRO A 389 44.05 3.00 -16.51
CA PRO A 389 44.58 1.89 -17.31
C PRO A 389 44.12 0.50 -16.84
N GLU A 390 44.07 0.29 -15.50
CA GLU A 390 43.63 -0.96 -14.88
C GLU A 390 42.15 -1.23 -15.18
N GLN A 391 41.34 -0.19 -15.12
CA GLN A 391 39.90 -0.29 -15.37
C GLN A 391 39.61 -0.63 -16.84
N LYS A 392 40.27 0.08 -17.76
CA LYS A 392 40.13 -0.21 -19.17
C LYS A 392 40.59 -1.64 -19.53
N LYS A 393 41.67 -2.11 -18.89
CA LYS A 393 42.14 -3.48 -19.07
C LYS A 393 41.17 -4.50 -18.50
N LYS A 394 40.61 -4.25 -17.32
CA LYS A 394 39.57 -5.09 -16.67
C LYS A 394 38.33 -5.26 -17.54
N TRP A 395 37.91 -4.20 -18.21
CA TRP A 395 36.74 -4.19 -19.08
C TRP A 395 37.00 -4.56 -20.53
N TYR A 396 38.27 -4.89 -20.91
CA TYR A 396 38.70 -5.16 -22.29
C TYR A 396 38.43 -4.00 -23.28
N ILE A 397 38.50 -2.77 -22.82
CA ILE A 397 38.26 -1.55 -23.61
C ILE A 397 39.51 -0.73 -23.90
N THR A 398 40.70 -1.30 -23.73
CA THR A 398 41.92 -0.66 -24.23
C THR A 398 41.92 -0.73 -25.76
N ARG A 399 42.69 0.17 -26.42
CA ARG A 399 42.74 0.18 -27.88
C ARG A 399 43.24 -1.15 -28.45
N GLU A 400 44.17 -1.79 -27.76
CA GLU A 400 44.68 -3.10 -28.13
C GLU A 400 43.59 -4.19 -28.12
N HIS A 401 42.71 -4.17 -27.14
CA HIS A 401 41.56 -5.08 -27.09
C HIS A 401 40.53 -4.73 -28.16
N LEU A 402 40.18 -3.45 -28.31
CA LEU A 402 39.22 -3.02 -29.32
C LEU A 402 39.66 -3.35 -30.74
N CYS A 403 40.96 -3.23 -31.02
CA CYS A 403 41.59 -3.60 -32.28
C CYS A 403 41.95 -5.09 -32.39
N LEU A 404 41.60 -5.90 -31.37
CA LEU A 404 41.92 -7.33 -31.27
C LEU A 404 43.40 -7.67 -31.41
N SER A 405 44.31 -6.72 -31.14
CA SER A 405 45.75 -7.02 -30.99
C SER A 405 46.03 -7.70 -29.64
N GLN A 406 45.12 -7.60 -28.68
CA GLN A 406 45.05 -8.44 -27.49
C GLN A 406 43.76 -9.26 -27.50
N PRO A 407 43.81 -10.56 -27.09
CA PRO A 407 42.64 -11.43 -27.14
C PRO A 407 41.60 -11.06 -26.07
N ILE A 408 40.32 -11.14 -26.44
CA ILE A 408 39.14 -10.99 -25.55
C ILE A 408 38.50 -12.34 -25.27
N LEU A 409 38.43 -13.22 -26.29
CA LEU A 409 37.88 -14.56 -26.17
C LEU A 409 39.00 -15.63 -26.24
N PRO A 410 38.85 -16.79 -25.60
CA PRO A 410 39.86 -17.82 -25.56
C PRO A 410 40.29 -18.35 -26.93
N ASP A 411 39.39 -18.34 -27.91
CA ASP A 411 39.66 -18.78 -29.28
C ASP A 411 40.49 -17.77 -30.09
N HIS A 412 40.53 -16.52 -29.64
CA HIS A 412 41.38 -15.51 -30.23
C HIS A 412 42.88 -15.84 -30.14
N ASN A 413 43.27 -16.60 -29.12
CA ASN A 413 44.69 -17.02 -28.96
C ASN A 413 45.16 -17.98 -30.04
N LYS A 414 44.29 -18.71 -30.73
CA LYS A 414 44.61 -19.64 -31.82
C LYS A 414 44.72 -18.94 -33.17
N GLU A 415 44.01 -17.84 -33.34
CA GLU A 415 43.95 -17.04 -34.57
C GLU A 415 44.72 -15.72 -34.44
N GLY A 416 45.56 -15.61 -33.41
CA GLY A 416 46.13 -14.37 -32.92
C GLY A 416 46.58 -13.42 -34.02
N TRP A 417 46.65 -12.16 -33.64
CA TRP A 417 47.16 -11.09 -34.49
C TRP A 417 48.63 -11.39 -34.85
N LYS A 418 48.81 -12.12 -35.93
CA LYS A 418 50.16 -12.42 -36.40
C LYS A 418 50.80 -11.15 -36.88
N SER A 419 51.92 -10.80 -36.29
CA SER A 419 52.71 -9.70 -36.76
C SER A 419 53.19 -10.01 -38.16
N ILE A 420 52.62 -9.37 -39.17
CA ILE A 420 53.06 -9.40 -40.53
C ILE A 420 54.56 -9.11 -40.65
N VAL A 421 55.08 -8.33 -39.71
CA VAL A 421 56.50 -7.98 -39.60
C VAL A 421 57.38 -9.21 -39.43
N ASP A 422 56.95 -10.16 -38.58
CA ASP A 422 57.76 -11.33 -38.26
C ASP A 422 57.75 -12.36 -39.40
N GLU A 423 56.66 -12.45 -40.14
CA GLU A 423 56.52 -13.39 -41.26
C GLU A 423 57.07 -12.84 -42.59
N PHE A 424 57.24 -11.52 -42.73
CA PHE A 424 57.72 -10.87 -43.94
C PHE A 424 59.16 -11.20 -44.24
N GLY A 425 59.94 -11.72 -43.30
CA GLY A 425 61.30 -12.21 -43.49
C GLY A 425 61.43 -13.23 -44.63
N VAL A 426 60.39 -13.96 -44.98
CA VAL A 426 60.37 -14.87 -46.16
C VAL A 426 60.53 -14.08 -47.45
N VAL A 427 59.91 -12.89 -47.55
CA VAL A 427 60.05 -12.03 -48.76
C VAL A 427 61.46 -11.43 -48.85
N ASP A 428 62.05 -11.00 -47.72
CA ASP A 428 63.44 -10.47 -47.69
C ASP A 428 64.49 -11.54 -48.02
N ASN A 429 64.34 -12.75 -47.49
CA ASN A 429 65.18 -13.86 -47.79
C ASN A 429 65.11 -14.26 -49.30
N PHE A 430 63.91 -14.23 -49.87
CA PHE A 430 63.69 -14.45 -51.29
C PHE A 430 64.32 -13.34 -52.12
N ARG A 431 64.21 -12.05 -51.73
CA ARG A 431 64.83 -10.91 -52.33
C ARG A 431 66.34 -11.13 -52.43
N MET A 432 67.01 -11.49 -51.33
CA MET A 432 68.45 -11.75 -51.31
C MET A 432 68.82 -12.86 -52.27
N LYS A 433 68.12 -13.97 -52.34
CA LYS A 433 68.37 -15.07 -53.26
C LYS A 433 68.23 -14.65 -54.72
N VAL A 434 67.19 -13.91 -55.05
CA VAL A 434 66.88 -13.45 -56.42
C VAL A 434 67.92 -12.43 -56.88
N LEU A 435 68.42 -11.58 -56.00
CA LEU A 435 69.51 -10.63 -56.37
C LEU A 435 70.86 -11.32 -56.62
N ALA A 436 71.14 -12.40 -55.89
CA ALA A 436 72.33 -13.20 -56.04
C ALA A 436 72.28 -14.18 -57.27
N ASP A 437 71.15 -14.36 -57.90
CA ASP A 437 71.00 -15.27 -59.06
C ASP A 437 71.36 -14.58 -60.34
N ASP A 438 72.56 -14.89 -60.83
CA ASP A 438 73.15 -14.33 -62.08
C ASP A 438 72.48 -14.85 -63.35
N THR A 439 71.59 -15.89 -63.24
CA THR A 439 70.86 -16.41 -64.37
C THR A 439 69.60 -15.57 -64.72
N LEU A 440 69.21 -14.76 -63.84
CA LEU A 440 67.99 -13.90 -64.00
C LEU A 440 68.41 -12.54 -64.61
N LYS A 441 67.69 -12.15 -65.69
CA LYS A 441 67.84 -10.80 -66.26
C LYS A 441 67.41 -9.72 -65.26
N HIS A 442 67.91 -8.53 -65.31
CA HIS A 442 67.66 -7.39 -64.39
C HIS A 442 66.19 -7.15 -64.23
N ASP A 443 65.42 -7.02 -65.31
CA ASP A 443 63.98 -6.75 -65.22
C ASP A 443 63.24 -7.90 -64.57
N ASN A 444 63.66 -9.16 -64.81
CA ASN A 444 63.03 -10.35 -64.23
C ASN A 444 63.26 -10.46 -62.70
N LYS A 445 64.38 -9.91 -62.16
CA LYS A 445 64.64 -9.92 -60.71
C LYS A 445 63.60 -9.13 -59.95
N MET A 446 63.25 -7.90 -60.34
CA MET A 446 62.23 -7.09 -59.66
C MET A 446 60.85 -7.69 -59.88
N ILE A 447 60.57 -8.25 -61.08
CA ILE A 447 59.31 -8.95 -61.33
C ILE A 447 59.14 -10.14 -60.35
N ALA A 448 60.18 -10.91 -60.12
CA ALA A 448 60.20 -12.03 -59.19
C ALA A 448 59.94 -11.59 -57.75
N ILE A 449 60.64 -10.50 -57.32
CA ILE A 449 60.43 -9.91 -55.95
C ILE A 449 58.98 -9.40 -55.81
N ARG A 450 58.45 -8.69 -56.77
CA ARG A 450 57.05 -8.21 -56.77
C ARG A 450 56.05 -9.36 -56.72
N ASN A 451 56.30 -10.41 -57.53
CA ASN A 451 55.46 -11.61 -57.57
C ASN A 451 55.49 -12.33 -56.20
N MET A 452 56.61 -12.39 -55.54
CA MET A 452 56.72 -12.97 -54.21
C MET A 452 55.99 -12.13 -53.17
N ALA A 453 56.17 -10.81 -53.17
CA ALA A 453 55.43 -9.90 -52.28
C ALA A 453 53.90 -9.98 -52.51
N LYS A 454 53.49 -10.08 -53.79
CA LYS A 454 52.08 -10.30 -54.15
C LYS A 454 51.53 -11.66 -53.66
N ARG A 455 52.31 -12.75 -53.82
CA ARG A 455 51.93 -14.06 -53.27
C ARG A 455 51.79 -14.04 -51.76
N PHE A 456 52.69 -13.32 -51.05
CA PHE A 456 52.60 -13.11 -49.61
C PHE A 456 51.30 -12.39 -49.28
N PHE A 457 50.98 -11.30 -49.97
CA PHE A 457 49.72 -10.59 -49.80
C PHE A 457 48.55 -11.50 -50.07
N ASP A 458 48.48 -12.19 -51.15
CA ASP A 458 47.34 -13.04 -51.52
C ASP A 458 47.14 -14.24 -50.57
N LYS A 459 48.25 -14.80 -50.03
CA LYS A 459 48.24 -15.97 -49.17
C LYS A 459 48.06 -15.62 -47.67
N ASP A 460 48.85 -14.70 -47.18
CA ASP A 460 49.01 -14.46 -45.72
C ASP A 460 48.27 -13.23 -45.29
N PHE A 461 48.12 -12.24 -46.15
CA PHE A 461 47.36 -11.02 -45.80
C PHE A 461 45.89 -11.06 -46.31
N ARG A 462 45.72 -11.50 -47.56
CA ARG A 462 44.41 -11.66 -48.19
C ARG A 462 44.34 -13.03 -48.86
N PRO A 463 43.95 -14.09 -48.15
CA PRO A 463 43.91 -15.42 -48.70
C PRO A 463 42.85 -15.49 -49.82
N ILE A 464 43.22 -16.22 -50.87
CA ILE A 464 42.29 -16.64 -51.92
C ILE A 464 41.31 -17.65 -51.29
N ALA A 465 40.03 -17.54 -51.59
CA ALA A 465 38.97 -18.30 -50.97
C ALA A 465 39.11 -19.84 -51.02
N GLU A 466 39.92 -20.35 -51.90
CA GLU A 466 40.13 -21.78 -52.14
C GLU A 466 41.09 -22.47 -51.15
N VAL A 467 41.83 -21.77 -50.35
CA VAL A 467 42.97 -22.37 -49.59
C VAL A 467 42.70 -22.49 -48.08
N GLY A 468 41.61 -22.05 -47.56
CA GLY A 468 41.29 -22.24 -46.13
C GLY A 468 42.20 -21.56 -45.12
N GLN A 469 43.10 -20.65 -45.53
CA GLN A 469 43.97 -19.90 -44.66
C GLN A 469 43.36 -18.58 -44.22
N ASN A 470 43.44 -18.26 -42.92
CA ASN A 470 42.96 -17.03 -42.36
C ASN A 470 44.04 -15.96 -42.39
N GLY A 471 44.01 -15.09 -43.40
CA GLY A 471 44.84 -13.88 -43.39
C GLY A 471 44.22 -12.74 -42.61
N VAL A 472 44.99 -11.67 -42.42
CA VAL A 472 44.59 -10.52 -41.57
C VAL A 472 43.26 -9.88 -42.01
N LEU A 473 43.09 -9.62 -43.29
CA LEU A 473 41.83 -9.02 -43.78
C LEU A 473 40.65 -9.96 -43.57
N THR A 474 40.81 -11.24 -43.87
CA THR A 474 39.76 -12.25 -43.66
C THR A 474 39.43 -12.41 -42.19
N PHE A 475 40.42 -12.30 -41.29
CA PHE A 475 40.17 -12.32 -39.84
C PHE A 475 39.22 -11.18 -39.42
N TYR A 476 39.53 -9.94 -39.80
CA TYR A 476 38.67 -8.80 -39.44
C TYR A 476 37.32 -8.85 -40.11
N GLU A 477 37.24 -9.27 -41.40
CA GLU A 477 35.94 -9.44 -42.07
C GLU A 477 35.06 -10.49 -41.40
N LYS A 478 35.62 -11.64 -41.03
CA LYS A 478 34.89 -12.68 -40.29
C LYS A 478 34.42 -12.19 -38.91
N LYS A 479 35.33 -11.54 -38.15
CA LYS A 479 34.97 -11.00 -36.82
C LYS A 479 33.94 -9.90 -36.92
N ALA A 480 33.99 -9.03 -37.90
CA ALA A 480 33.01 -7.99 -38.15
C ALA A 480 31.63 -8.58 -38.50
N LYS A 481 31.59 -9.69 -39.23
CA LYS A 481 30.33 -10.28 -39.73
C LYS A 481 29.72 -11.32 -38.80
N PHE A 482 30.52 -12.12 -38.10
CA PHE A 482 30.04 -13.29 -37.35
C PHE A 482 30.52 -13.35 -35.88
N GLY A 483 31.51 -12.58 -35.50
CA GLY A 483 32.11 -12.67 -34.16
C GLY A 483 31.91 -11.45 -33.28
N ARG A 484 31.38 -10.36 -33.83
CA ARG A 484 31.28 -9.07 -33.11
C ARG A 484 30.33 -9.13 -31.93
N GLU A 485 29.20 -9.79 -32.10
CA GLU A 485 28.18 -9.97 -31.04
C GLU A 485 28.77 -10.68 -29.81
N ALA A 486 29.53 -11.75 -29.98
CA ALA A 486 30.16 -12.47 -28.89
C ALA A 486 31.19 -11.60 -28.13
N ILE A 487 31.90 -10.74 -28.87
CA ILE A 487 32.87 -9.81 -28.30
C ILE A 487 32.15 -8.72 -27.50
N VAL A 488 31.10 -8.13 -28.06
CA VAL A 488 30.22 -7.15 -27.37
C VAL A 488 29.68 -7.76 -26.09
N SER A 489 29.10 -8.96 -26.18
CA SER A 489 28.55 -9.67 -25.01
C SER A 489 29.60 -9.85 -23.92
N LYS A 490 30.83 -10.27 -24.28
CA LYS A 490 31.89 -10.47 -23.29
C LYS A 490 32.36 -9.19 -22.62
N ILE A 491 32.50 -8.12 -23.37
CA ILE A 491 32.87 -6.79 -22.82
C ILE A 491 31.72 -6.30 -21.90
N THR A 492 30.49 -6.38 -22.38
CA THR A 492 29.28 -5.95 -21.61
C THR A 492 29.11 -6.75 -20.33
N GLU A 493 29.31 -8.07 -20.38
CA GLU A 493 29.28 -8.94 -19.22
C GLU A 493 30.26 -8.46 -18.15
N LYS A 494 31.53 -8.17 -18.56
CA LYS A 494 32.54 -7.69 -17.62
C LYS A 494 32.22 -6.32 -17.02
N ILE A 495 31.68 -5.42 -17.83
CA ILE A 495 31.24 -4.10 -17.34
C ILE A 495 30.09 -4.27 -16.34
N ASN A 496 29.04 -5.03 -16.70
CA ASN A 496 27.90 -5.23 -15.84
C ASN A 496 28.26 -5.95 -14.52
N GLU A 497 29.09 -6.99 -14.59
CA GLU A 497 29.61 -7.66 -13.39
C GLU A 497 30.26 -6.67 -12.42
N ASP A 498 31.13 -5.81 -12.95
CA ASP A 498 31.85 -4.83 -12.15
C ASP A 498 30.94 -3.76 -11.56
N LEU A 499 30.05 -3.21 -12.38
CA LEU A 499 29.07 -2.21 -11.94
C LEU A 499 28.14 -2.78 -10.85
N LEU A 500 27.63 -4.00 -11.02
CA LEU A 500 26.78 -4.64 -10.00
C LEU A 500 27.56 -4.97 -8.73
N GLN A 501 28.83 -5.34 -8.83
CA GLN A 501 29.69 -5.53 -7.68
C GLN A 501 29.90 -4.24 -6.91
N LEU A 502 30.18 -3.12 -7.61
CA LEU A 502 30.33 -1.81 -7.00
C LEU A 502 29.06 -1.34 -6.27
N TRP A 503 27.89 -1.66 -6.82
CA TRP A 503 26.61 -1.38 -6.17
C TRP A 503 26.36 -2.30 -4.97
N SER A 504 26.51 -3.60 -5.13
CA SER A 504 26.24 -4.58 -4.07
C SER A 504 27.19 -4.43 -2.87
N SER A 505 28.42 -4.03 -3.10
CA SER A 505 29.37 -3.70 -2.03
C SER A 505 29.04 -2.38 -1.32
N GLY A 506 28.16 -1.55 -1.91
CA GLY A 506 27.85 -0.20 -1.44
C GLY A 506 28.97 0.82 -1.71
N GLU A 507 29.93 0.50 -2.58
CA GLU A 507 31.00 1.42 -2.99
C GLU A 507 30.45 2.52 -3.91
N LYS A 508 29.54 2.19 -4.80
CA LYS A 508 28.88 3.12 -5.71
C LYS A 508 27.37 3.01 -5.64
N SER A 509 26.69 4.13 -5.80
CA SER A 509 25.23 4.22 -5.87
C SER A 509 24.75 4.07 -7.32
N LEU A 510 23.44 3.84 -7.51
CA LEU A 510 22.83 3.75 -8.84
C LEU A 510 23.04 5.02 -9.67
N ILE A 511 22.94 6.20 -9.07
CA ILE A 511 23.18 7.47 -9.78
C ILE A 511 24.65 7.56 -10.23
N GLN A 512 25.58 7.17 -9.38
CA GLN A 512 26.99 7.13 -9.76
C GLN A 512 27.23 6.11 -10.87
N LEU A 513 26.58 4.95 -10.85
CA LEU A 513 26.69 3.96 -11.93
C LEU A 513 26.12 4.49 -13.25
N SER A 514 24.97 5.16 -13.22
CA SER A 514 24.41 5.81 -14.42
C SER A 514 25.36 6.86 -15.00
N ALA A 515 26.00 7.67 -14.14
CA ALA A 515 26.99 8.65 -14.53
C ALA A 515 28.26 7.99 -15.13
N ILE A 516 28.75 6.91 -14.52
CA ILE A 516 29.88 6.12 -15.04
C ILE A 516 29.56 5.56 -16.43
N VAL A 517 28.36 4.96 -16.62
CA VAL A 517 27.97 4.43 -17.93
C VAL A 517 27.83 5.54 -18.96
N LYS A 518 27.28 6.70 -18.59
CA LYS A 518 27.23 7.88 -19.45
C LYS A 518 28.65 8.32 -19.87
N THR A 519 29.56 8.37 -18.92
CA THR A 519 30.98 8.74 -19.19
C THR A 519 31.66 7.69 -20.07
N LEU A 520 31.32 6.41 -19.89
CA LEU A 520 31.85 5.34 -20.73
C LEU A 520 31.35 5.45 -22.19
N ILE A 521 30.09 5.82 -22.38
CA ILE A 521 29.52 6.09 -23.71
C ILE A 521 30.29 7.25 -24.36
N ASN A 522 30.53 8.34 -23.64
CA ASN A 522 31.30 9.47 -24.16
C ASN A 522 32.75 9.06 -24.51
N TYR A 523 33.40 8.27 -23.65
CA TYR A 523 34.73 7.72 -23.93
C TYR A 523 34.74 6.87 -25.21
N PHE A 524 33.71 6.05 -25.45
CA PHE A 524 33.61 5.26 -26.67
C PHE A 524 33.42 6.15 -27.91
N GLU A 525 32.70 7.24 -27.84
CA GLU A 525 32.51 8.20 -28.94
C GLU A 525 33.84 8.95 -29.23
N GLU A 526 34.57 9.34 -28.19
CA GLU A 526 35.90 9.95 -28.31
C GLU A 526 36.91 8.99 -28.98
N GLU A 527 36.94 7.73 -28.50
CA GLU A 527 37.82 6.71 -29.05
C GLU A 527 37.47 6.38 -30.52
N LYS A 528 36.17 6.28 -30.83
CA LYS A 528 35.67 6.13 -32.19
C LYS A 528 36.14 7.25 -33.10
N THR A 529 36.04 8.50 -32.64
CA THR A 529 36.54 9.66 -33.37
C THR A 529 38.08 9.57 -33.60
N THR A 530 38.81 9.09 -32.60
CA THR A 530 40.24 8.88 -32.68
C THR A 530 40.58 7.80 -33.69
N LEU A 531 39.87 6.69 -33.69
CA LEU A 531 40.07 5.58 -34.64
C LEU A 531 39.76 6.01 -36.08
N ILE A 532 38.79 6.85 -36.33
CA ILE A 532 38.50 7.44 -37.65
C ILE A 532 39.71 8.27 -38.14
N LYS A 533 40.30 9.10 -37.28
CA LYS A 533 41.49 9.90 -37.62
C LYS A 533 42.69 9.01 -37.90
N LEU A 534 42.92 7.98 -37.08
CA LEU A 534 43.99 7.01 -37.27
C LEU A 534 43.82 6.20 -38.55
N GLY A 535 42.59 5.81 -38.89
CA GLY A 535 42.23 5.11 -40.13
C GLY A 535 42.51 5.99 -41.35
N SER A 536 42.15 7.26 -41.33
CA SER A 536 42.48 8.22 -42.38
C SER A 536 43.98 8.42 -42.53
N GLY A 537 44.70 8.54 -41.40
CA GLY A 537 46.19 8.63 -41.44
C GLY A 537 46.84 7.37 -42.03
N ALA A 538 46.30 6.19 -41.72
CA ALA A 538 46.77 4.93 -42.30
C ALA A 538 46.52 4.89 -43.83
N ASP A 539 45.39 5.39 -44.32
CA ASP A 539 45.11 5.52 -45.76
C ASP A 539 46.10 6.42 -46.47
N ASP A 540 46.46 7.54 -45.87
CA ASP A 540 47.44 8.47 -46.47
C ASP A 540 48.83 7.84 -46.51
N GLU A 541 49.22 7.09 -45.48
CA GLU A 541 50.50 6.35 -45.50
C GLU A 541 50.49 5.20 -46.53
N ILE A 542 49.38 4.50 -46.70
CA ILE A 542 49.23 3.48 -47.77
C ILE A 542 49.47 4.14 -49.13
N LYS A 543 48.81 5.26 -49.40
CA LYS A 543 49.04 6.01 -50.69
C LYS A 543 50.46 6.47 -50.86
N ARG A 544 51.15 6.98 -49.81
CA ARG A 544 52.52 7.38 -49.82
C ARG A 544 53.46 6.19 -50.17
N ARG A 545 53.13 4.99 -49.58
CA ARG A 545 53.94 3.77 -49.91
C ARG A 545 53.68 3.31 -51.35
N ASP A 546 52.45 3.44 -51.85
CA ASP A 546 52.17 3.15 -53.25
C ASP A 546 52.98 4.04 -54.21
N MET A 547 53.02 5.35 -53.96
CA MET A 547 53.80 6.30 -54.72
C MET A 547 55.32 5.96 -54.66
N LEU A 548 55.78 5.62 -53.41
CA LEU A 548 57.21 5.21 -53.25
C LEU A 548 57.54 3.91 -54.00
N LEU A 549 56.61 2.93 -53.97
CA LEU A 549 56.80 1.68 -54.72
C LEU A 549 56.83 1.89 -56.22
N ASP A 550 56.01 2.82 -56.71
CA ASP A 550 56.09 3.20 -58.16
C ASP A 550 57.37 3.92 -58.50
N ASP A 551 57.86 4.85 -57.65
CA ASP A 551 59.14 5.52 -57.86
C ASP A 551 60.30 4.56 -57.78
N LEU A 552 60.38 3.65 -56.80
CA LEU A 552 61.39 2.63 -56.70
C LEU A 552 61.36 1.65 -57.88
N ASN A 553 60.21 1.33 -58.40
CA ASN A 553 60.05 0.49 -59.59
C ASN A 553 60.59 1.21 -60.85
N ARG A 554 60.31 2.53 -61.00
CA ARG A 554 60.84 3.37 -62.06
C ARG A 554 62.41 3.44 -62.00
N LYS A 555 62.88 3.73 -60.78
CA LYS A 555 64.39 3.77 -60.57
C LYS A 555 65.03 2.42 -60.89
N TRP A 556 64.41 1.30 -60.57
CA TRP A 556 64.88 -0.01 -60.95
C TRP A 556 64.97 -0.18 -62.48
N CYS A 557 63.94 0.22 -63.21
CA CYS A 557 63.94 0.16 -64.69
C CYS A 557 64.97 1.06 -65.29
N GLU A 558 65.16 2.25 -64.72
CA GLU A 558 66.21 3.17 -65.16
C GLU A 558 67.68 2.57 -65.01
N MET A 559 67.95 1.91 -63.88
CA MET A 559 69.15 1.18 -63.65
C MET A 559 69.40 0.02 -64.68
N GLY A 560 68.31 -0.60 -65.17
CA GLY A 560 68.35 -1.63 -66.21
C GLY A 560 68.73 -1.10 -67.56
N THR A 561 68.42 0.13 -67.89
CA THR A 561 68.80 0.80 -69.12
C THR A 561 70.23 1.28 -69.05
N LEU A 562 70.74 1.74 -67.91
CA LEU A 562 72.16 2.18 -67.71
C LEU A 562 73.16 1.04 -67.73
N THR A 563 72.80 -0.17 -67.32
CA THR A 563 73.66 -1.36 -67.29
C THR A 563 74.03 -1.92 -68.67
N ARG A 564 73.38 -1.46 -69.74
CA ARG A 564 73.69 -1.82 -71.11
C ARG A 564 74.86 -1.05 -71.68
N GLY A 565 75.41 -0.03 -70.98
CA GLY A 565 76.36 0.93 -71.45
C GLY A 565 77.71 1.05 -70.68
N LEU A 566 77.82 0.65 -69.40
CA LEU A 566 79.05 0.85 -68.60
C LEU A 566 79.27 -0.27 -67.59
N ALA A 567 80.57 -0.61 -67.39
CA ALA A 567 81.03 -1.73 -66.58
C ALA A 567 80.61 -1.68 -65.09
N ASN A 568 80.38 -2.80 -64.59
CA ASN A 568 79.84 -3.25 -63.28
C ASN A 568 80.48 -2.76 -61.95
N ILE A 569 80.95 -1.53 -61.79
CA ILE A 569 81.61 -1.06 -60.54
C ILE A 569 80.62 -0.10 -59.86
N GLY A 570 80.04 -0.51 -58.76
CA GLY A 570 79.22 0.31 -57.87
C GLY A 570 77.66 0.11 -57.99
N LEU A 571 77.16 -0.51 -59.07
CA LEU A 571 75.75 -0.62 -59.32
C LEU A 571 75.05 -1.74 -58.51
N ASN A 572 75.78 -2.73 -58.01
CA ASN A 572 75.15 -3.83 -57.20
C ASN A 572 74.69 -3.37 -55.87
N ASN A 573 75.42 -2.45 -55.21
CA ASN A 573 74.95 -1.85 -53.91
C ASN A 573 73.69 -1.02 -54.14
N SER A 574 73.61 -0.27 -55.22
CA SER A 574 72.43 0.54 -55.56
C SER A 574 71.22 -0.32 -55.92
N LYS A 575 71.42 -1.47 -56.53
CA LYS A 575 70.31 -2.45 -56.83
C LYS A 575 69.78 -3.11 -55.57
N ASP A 576 70.68 -3.55 -54.68
CA ASP A 576 70.24 -4.16 -53.42
C ASP A 576 69.59 -3.14 -52.55
N GLU A 577 70.11 -1.91 -52.45
CA GLU A 577 69.45 -0.81 -51.70
C GLU A 577 68.07 -0.51 -52.28
N THR A 578 67.89 -0.45 -53.60
CA THR A 578 66.56 -0.17 -54.19
C THR A 578 65.59 -1.31 -53.95
N ALA A 579 65.99 -2.54 -54.08
CA ALA A 579 65.19 -3.70 -53.82
C ALA A 579 64.86 -3.87 -52.35
N SER A 580 65.80 -3.54 -51.44
CA SER A 580 65.62 -3.51 -50.01
C SER A 580 64.56 -2.43 -49.58
N LYS A 581 64.71 -1.21 -50.11
CA LYS A 581 63.73 -0.14 -49.94
C LYS A 581 62.36 -0.53 -50.45
N TYR A 582 62.31 -1.27 -51.59
CA TYR A 582 61.04 -1.76 -52.14
C TYR A 582 60.37 -2.75 -51.18
N THR A 583 61.13 -3.81 -50.77
CA THR A 583 60.51 -4.78 -49.83
C THR A 583 60.10 -4.12 -48.46
N ALA A 584 60.95 -3.19 -47.98
CA ALA A 584 60.60 -2.40 -46.77
C ALA A 584 59.29 -1.58 -46.95
N ALA A 585 59.16 -0.90 -48.09
CA ALA A 585 57.93 -0.13 -48.38
C ALA A 585 56.69 -1.03 -48.52
N VAL A 586 56.83 -2.24 -49.13
CA VAL A 586 55.74 -3.22 -49.14
C VAL A 586 55.34 -3.67 -47.73
N LYS A 587 56.35 -3.98 -46.92
CA LYS A 587 56.11 -4.37 -45.50
C LYS A 587 55.38 -3.30 -44.76
N GLU A 588 55.87 -2.06 -44.85
CA GLU A 588 55.18 -0.91 -44.16
C GLU A 588 53.74 -0.71 -44.67
N LYS A 589 53.53 -0.82 -46.01
CA LYS A 589 52.18 -0.76 -46.58
C LYS A 589 51.25 -1.80 -45.93
N TYR A 590 51.68 -3.05 -45.77
CA TYR A 590 50.93 -4.11 -45.18
C TYR A 590 50.60 -3.83 -43.68
N ILE A 591 51.61 -3.24 -42.99
CA ILE A 591 51.39 -2.79 -41.60
C ILE A 591 50.27 -1.75 -41.53
N PHE A 592 50.30 -0.72 -42.39
CA PHE A 592 49.26 0.31 -42.42
C PHE A 592 47.91 -0.24 -42.86
N MET A 593 47.88 -1.19 -43.80
CA MET A 593 46.61 -1.88 -44.18
C MET A 593 46.05 -2.69 -43.02
N THR A 594 46.89 -3.34 -42.22
CA THR A 594 46.48 -4.06 -41.01
C THR A 594 45.86 -3.11 -39.98
N TRP A 595 46.54 -2.01 -39.71
CA TRP A 595 46.03 -0.99 -38.78
C TRP A 595 44.69 -0.43 -39.27
N LYS A 596 44.57 -0.10 -40.54
CA LYS A 596 43.32 0.37 -41.10
C LYS A 596 42.19 -0.64 -40.87
N ALA A 597 42.36 -1.92 -41.20
CA ALA A 597 41.38 -2.97 -41.02
C ALA A 597 41.02 -3.13 -39.53
N SER A 598 41.99 -3.04 -38.64
CA SER A 598 41.75 -3.11 -37.19
C SER A 598 40.97 -1.90 -36.67
N TYR A 599 41.23 -0.69 -37.13
CA TYR A 599 40.53 0.53 -36.77
C TYR A 599 39.09 0.53 -37.29
N GLU A 600 38.89 0.08 -38.52
CA GLU A 600 37.52 -0.08 -39.07
C GLU A 600 36.71 -1.08 -38.29
N PHE A 601 37.28 -2.22 -37.90
CA PHE A 601 36.63 -3.20 -37.04
C PHE A 601 36.32 -2.62 -35.67
N ALA A 602 37.29 -1.99 -35.02
CA ALA A 602 37.13 -1.39 -33.70
C ALA A 602 36.02 -0.31 -33.69
N ARG A 603 35.92 0.48 -34.78
CA ARG A 603 34.83 1.46 -34.94
C ARG A 603 33.46 0.79 -34.95
N LEU A 604 33.27 -0.31 -35.68
CA LEU A 604 32.04 -1.07 -35.73
C LEU A 604 31.73 -1.71 -34.37
N LEU A 605 32.73 -2.19 -33.66
CA LEU A 605 32.61 -2.74 -32.32
C LEU A 605 32.17 -1.65 -31.33
N LEU A 606 32.73 -0.45 -31.42
CA LEU A 606 32.32 0.69 -30.58
C LEU A 606 30.89 1.13 -30.84
N ASP A 607 30.39 1.12 -32.09
CA ASP A 607 29.00 1.41 -32.42
C ASP A 607 28.05 0.45 -31.71
N ASP A 608 28.39 -0.83 -31.64
CA ASP A 608 27.56 -1.82 -30.94
C ASP A 608 27.67 -1.67 -29.42
N LEU A 609 28.86 -1.39 -28.89
CA LEU A 609 29.08 -1.14 -27.46
C LEU A 609 28.36 0.11 -27.00
N ILE A 610 28.36 1.20 -27.76
CA ILE A 610 27.62 2.42 -27.44
C ILE A 610 26.11 2.11 -27.33
N ARG A 611 25.54 1.40 -28.31
CA ARG A 611 24.12 1.00 -28.26
C ARG A 611 23.80 0.14 -27.05
N THR A 612 24.65 -0.83 -26.74
CA THR A 612 24.44 -1.71 -25.58
C THR A 612 24.57 -0.96 -24.27
N MET A 613 25.52 -0.04 -24.14
CA MET A 613 25.65 0.78 -22.94
C MET A 613 24.52 1.78 -22.78
N GLN A 614 23.94 2.29 -23.88
CA GLN A 614 22.73 3.11 -23.83
C GLN A 614 21.54 2.33 -23.25
N VAL A 615 21.39 1.05 -23.63
CA VAL A 615 20.37 0.15 -23.05
C VAL A 615 20.67 -0.07 -21.56
N THR A 616 21.90 -0.42 -21.19
CA THR A 616 22.29 -0.61 -19.77
C THR A 616 22.03 0.65 -18.95
N LYS A 617 22.33 1.83 -19.50
CA LYS A 617 22.02 3.10 -18.84
C LYS A 617 20.50 3.27 -18.61
N GLY A 618 19.70 2.99 -19.64
CA GLY A 618 18.23 3.04 -19.54
C GLY A 618 17.68 2.08 -18.48
N ASP A 619 18.24 0.89 -18.34
CA ASP A 619 17.84 -0.08 -17.32
C ASP A 619 18.21 0.41 -15.90
N ILE A 620 19.40 1.02 -15.74
CA ILE A 620 19.81 1.65 -14.46
C ILE A 620 18.90 2.83 -14.14
N ASP A 621 18.60 3.71 -15.09
CA ASP A 621 17.73 4.86 -14.90
C ASP A 621 16.30 4.42 -14.55
N SER A 622 15.80 3.35 -15.18
CA SER A 622 14.51 2.72 -14.82
C SER A 622 14.52 2.20 -13.38
N THR A 623 15.63 1.58 -12.97
CA THR A 623 15.80 1.09 -11.59
C THR A 623 15.78 2.26 -10.59
N ILE A 624 16.47 3.36 -10.89
CA ILE A 624 16.45 4.60 -10.08
C ILE A 624 15.02 5.12 -9.95
N SER A 625 14.29 5.24 -11.05
CA SER A 625 12.91 5.73 -11.05
C SER A 625 11.99 4.87 -10.20
N GLN A 626 12.12 3.54 -10.23
CA GLN A 626 11.34 2.64 -9.40
C GLN A 626 11.63 2.83 -7.90
N PHE A 627 12.88 3.00 -7.52
CA PHE A 627 13.23 3.31 -6.13
C PHE A 627 12.76 4.69 -5.69
N GLN A 628 12.77 5.69 -6.57
CA GLN A 628 12.24 7.01 -6.27
C GLN A 628 10.72 6.96 -6.04
N THR A 629 9.99 6.20 -6.85
CA THR A 629 8.56 5.95 -6.61
C THR A 629 8.32 5.25 -5.26
N ALA A 630 9.13 4.25 -4.92
CA ALA A 630 9.06 3.62 -3.60
C ALA A 630 9.36 4.61 -2.48
N GLN A 631 10.32 5.49 -2.66
CA GLN A 631 10.66 6.56 -1.70
C GLN A 631 9.49 7.50 -1.46
N GLU A 632 8.76 7.90 -2.50
CA GLU A 632 7.56 8.74 -2.37
C GLU A 632 6.50 8.07 -1.49
N VAL A 633 6.27 6.77 -1.66
CA VAL A 633 5.35 5.99 -0.82
C VAL A 633 5.83 5.95 0.64
N LEU A 634 7.11 5.69 0.88
CA LEU A 634 7.70 5.67 2.22
C LEU A 634 7.62 7.06 2.89
N LEU A 635 7.92 8.13 2.15
CA LEU A 635 7.80 9.50 2.65
C LEU A 635 6.35 9.86 2.95
N GLY A 636 5.40 9.41 2.14
CA GLY A 636 3.98 9.54 2.43
C GLY A 636 3.57 8.82 3.72
N ALA A 637 4.07 7.61 3.94
CA ALA A 637 3.86 6.85 5.16
C ALA A 637 4.49 7.52 6.40
N ILE A 638 5.67 8.06 6.28
CA ILE A 638 6.33 8.87 7.31
C ILE A 638 5.52 10.15 7.57
N GLY A 639 5.19 10.89 6.51
CA GLY A 639 4.47 12.16 6.60
C GLY A 639 3.12 12.02 7.29
N SER A 640 2.36 10.98 6.97
CA SER A 640 1.05 10.72 7.61
C SER A 640 1.14 10.51 9.13
N ARG A 641 2.30 10.14 9.63
CA ARG A 641 2.59 9.97 11.07
C ARG A 641 3.23 11.20 11.71
N CYS A 642 3.77 12.12 10.90
CA CYS A 642 4.37 13.39 11.35
C CYS A 642 3.37 14.55 11.40
N ILE A 643 2.19 14.42 10.77
CA ILE A 643 1.20 15.50 10.77
C ILE A 643 0.67 15.66 12.19
N GLN A 644 0.86 16.84 12.76
CA GLN A 644 0.14 17.27 13.94
C GLN A 644 -1.35 17.34 13.57
N GLU A 645 -2.16 16.55 14.23
CA GLU A 645 -3.60 16.65 14.09
C GLU A 645 -4.03 18.04 14.56
N SER A 646 -4.59 18.83 13.66
CA SER A 646 -5.27 20.07 14.07
C SER A 646 -6.35 19.67 15.07
N GLU A 647 -6.38 20.34 16.21
CA GLU A 647 -6.99 19.85 17.43
C GLU A 647 -8.47 19.45 17.35
N GLU A 648 -9.25 19.89 16.39
CA GLU A 648 -10.69 19.64 16.38
C GLU A 648 -11.17 18.59 15.35
N SER A 649 -10.67 18.55 14.13
CA SER A 649 -11.29 17.70 13.11
C SER A 649 -10.66 16.31 12.97
N GLN A 650 -9.39 16.16 13.25
CA GLN A 650 -8.69 14.88 13.07
C GLN A 650 -8.65 14.05 14.35
N SER A 651 -8.63 14.68 15.53
CA SER A 651 -8.64 13.98 16.81
C SER A 651 -10.00 13.32 17.12
N LEU A 652 -11.07 13.74 16.46
CA LEU A 652 -12.38 13.09 16.54
C LEU A 652 -12.44 11.83 15.69
N LYS A 653 -11.60 11.71 14.64
CA LYS A 653 -11.52 10.52 13.79
C LYS A 653 -10.59 9.48 14.44
N GLY A 654 -11.02 8.22 14.41
CA GLY A 654 -10.26 7.11 14.96
C GLY A 654 -10.37 6.97 16.47
N VAL A 655 -9.67 6.00 17.03
CA VAL A 655 -9.79 5.55 18.42
C VAL A 655 -8.78 6.22 19.34
N VAL A 656 -7.64 6.67 18.82
CA VAL A 656 -6.51 7.14 19.63
C VAL A 656 -6.33 8.64 19.53
N ILE A 657 -6.21 9.32 20.68
CA ILE A 657 -5.63 10.66 20.80
C ILE A 657 -4.15 10.48 21.10
N LYS A 658 -3.30 10.91 20.20
CA LYS A 658 -1.85 10.77 20.34
C LYS A 658 -1.30 11.74 21.39
N HIS A 659 -0.53 11.21 22.32
CA HIS A 659 0.14 12.01 23.33
C HIS A 659 1.64 12.09 23.04
N TYR A 660 2.04 12.72 21.95
CA TYR A 660 3.43 12.98 21.57
C TYR A 660 3.54 14.07 20.50
N ASP A 661 4.74 14.64 20.36
CA ASP A 661 5.10 15.53 19.25
C ASP A 661 5.73 14.71 18.11
N PRO A 662 5.05 14.56 16.95
CA PRO A 662 5.55 13.73 15.87
C PRO A 662 6.90 14.20 15.31
N LEU A 663 7.12 15.51 15.22
CA LEU A 663 8.39 16.05 14.69
C LEU A 663 9.55 15.81 15.65
N LYS A 664 9.32 15.98 16.96
CA LYS A 664 10.31 15.67 17.97
C LYS A 664 10.70 14.20 17.95
N VAL A 665 9.72 13.30 17.88
CA VAL A 665 9.93 11.85 17.76
C VAL A 665 10.71 11.52 16.50
N PHE A 666 10.35 12.11 15.36
CA PHE A 666 11.07 11.91 14.11
C PHE A 666 12.55 12.31 14.22
N ASN A 667 12.83 13.48 14.78
CA ASN A 667 14.20 13.95 14.92
C ASN A 667 15.04 13.04 15.83
N ILE A 668 14.45 12.53 16.92
CA ILE A 668 15.10 11.57 17.80
C ILE A 668 15.41 10.27 17.06
N LEU A 669 14.45 9.73 16.31
CA LEU A 669 14.62 8.49 15.56
C LEU A 669 15.63 8.64 14.43
N MET A 670 15.62 9.76 13.72
CA MET A 670 16.64 10.07 12.71
C MET A 670 18.02 10.22 13.33
N GLY A 671 18.14 10.86 14.48
CA GLY A 671 19.38 10.92 15.25
C GLY A 671 19.92 9.54 15.63
N ALA A 672 19.05 8.62 16.04
CA ALA A 672 19.43 7.24 16.32
C ALA A 672 19.96 6.52 15.07
N ILE A 673 19.32 6.71 13.91
CA ILE A 673 19.77 6.11 12.64
C ILE A 673 21.13 6.67 12.21
N THR A 674 21.34 7.98 12.37
CA THR A 674 22.53 8.65 11.84
C THR A 674 23.76 8.55 12.72
N ASN A 675 23.59 8.57 14.03
CA ASN A 675 24.69 8.62 14.98
C ASN A 675 25.17 7.25 15.46
N GLU A 676 24.28 6.25 15.43
CA GLU A 676 24.57 4.90 15.87
C GLU A 676 25.26 4.07 14.78
N ALA A 677 26.48 3.59 15.03
CA ALA A 677 27.24 2.80 14.08
C ALA A 677 26.53 1.47 13.72
N ASP A 678 25.89 0.84 14.69
CA ASP A 678 25.17 -0.43 14.51
C ASP A 678 23.97 -0.26 13.59
N ASN A 679 23.25 0.85 13.68
CA ASN A 679 22.12 1.12 12.79
C ASN A 679 22.57 1.39 11.35
N ARG A 680 23.71 2.07 11.16
CA ARG A 680 24.30 2.24 9.82
C ARG A 680 24.71 0.89 9.23
N GLU A 681 25.26 0.00 10.03
CA GLU A 681 25.62 -1.35 9.61
C GLU A 681 24.38 -2.17 9.25
N ARG A 682 23.30 -2.07 10.01
CA ARG A 682 22.01 -2.70 9.67
C ARG A 682 21.48 -2.22 8.32
N ILE A 683 21.53 -0.90 8.05
CA ILE A 683 21.14 -0.35 6.74
C ILE A 683 22.03 -0.95 5.65
N ARG A 684 23.33 -1.07 5.88
CA ARG A 684 24.27 -1.66 4.93
C ARG A 684 23.93 -3.12 4.63
N LEU A 685 23.70 -3.92 5.65
CA LEU A 685 23.33 -5.33 5.51
C LEU A 685 21.98 -5.49 4.81
N MET A 686 20.99 -4.71 5.20
CA MET A 686 19.68 -4.72 4.58
C MET A 686 19.77 -4.37 3.08
N THR A 687 20.53 -3.33 2.71
CA THR A 687 20.72 -2.96 1.30
C THR A 687 21.42 -4.07 0.52
N ALA A 688 22.44 -4.71 1.10
CA ALA A 688 23.14 -5.83 0.45
C ALA A 688 22.19 -7.03 0.23
N THR A 689 21.37 -7.36 1.20
CA THR A 689 20.36 -8.43 1.07
C THR A 689 19.34 -8.12 -0.01
N LEU A 690 18.82 -6.90 -0.06
CA LEU A 690 17.86 -6.48 -1.09
C LEU A 690 18.45 -6.47 -2.50
N ILE A 691 19.67 -6.01 -2.64
CA ILE A 691 20.39 -6.05 -3.91
C ILE A 691 20.63 -7.50 -4.36
N GLY A 692 20.96 -8.38 -3.43
CA GLY A 692 21.09 -9.82 -3.70
C GLY A 692 19.77 -10.45 -4.18
N LEU A 693 18.64 -10.07 -3.59
CA LEU A 693 17.32 -10.53 -4.03
C LEU A 693 16.92 -9.99 -5.40
N LEU A 694 17.37 -8.77 -5.73
CA LEU A 694 17.12 -8.14 -7.03
C LEU A 694 17.88 -8.84 -8.16
N ASN A 695 19.08 -9.35 -7.89
CA ASN A 695 19.92 -9.97 -8.91
C ASN A 695 20.59 -11.26 -8.40
N PRO A 696 19.84 -12.34 -8.15
CA PRO A 696 20.42 -13.56 -7.59
C PRO A 696 21.32 -14.32 -8.58
N ASP A 697 21.00 -14.38 -9.89
CA ASP A 697 21.61 -15.31 -10.83
C ASP A 697 22.08 -14.72 -12.16
N LYS A 698 21.58 -13.56 -12.57
CA LYS A 698 21.86 -12.95 -13.86
C LYS A 698 22.32 -11.50 -13.68
N ARG A 699 23.51 -11.25 -14.03
CA ARG A 699 24.29 -10.03 -13.78
C ARG A 699 23.96 -8.93 -14.79
N ASN A 700 22.69 -8.53 -14.87
CA ASN A 700 22.28 -7.43 -15.72
C ASN A 700 21.20 -6.57 -15.06
N PHE A 701 21.24 -5.26 -15.32
CA PHE A 701 20.31 -4.29 -14.72
C PHE A 701 18.88 -4.39 -15.23
N ARG A 702 18.65 -4.98 -16.40
CA ARG A 702 17.31 -5.18 -16.92
C ARG A 702 16.46 -6.09 -16.02
N GLU A 703 17.04 -7.19 -15.54
CA GLU A 703 16.37 -8.08 -14.62
C GLU A 703 16.10 -7.42 -13.26
N VAL A 704 17.02 -6.57 -12.82
CA VAL A 704 16.82 -5.76 -11.60
C VAL A 704 15.59 -4.86 -11.76
N ALA A 705 15.52 -4.12 -12.88
CA ALA A 705 14.38 -3.24 -13.16
C ALA A 705 13.06 -4.01 -13.29
N ASP A 706 13.06 -5.17 -13.95
CA ASP A 706 11.87 -5.99 -14.14
C ASP A 706 11.37 -6.60 -12.81
N LYS A 707 12.26 -7.02 -11.92
CA LYS A 707 11.90 -7.49 -10.57
C LYS A 707 11.31 -6.38 -9.71
N LEU A 708 11.85 -5.16 -9.81
CA LEU A 708 11.30 -4.00 -9.10
C LEU A 708 9.89 -3.65 -9.56
N LYS A 709 9.63 -3.66 -10.89
CA LYS A 709 8.29 -3.41 -11.45
C LYS A 709 7.24 -4.38 -10.95
N ALA A 710 7.60 -5.61 -10.61
CA ALA A 710 6.68 -6.59 -10.05
C ALA A 710 6.18 -6.23 -8.64
N GLY A 711 6.72 -5.21 -7.99
CA GLY A 711 6.30 -4.69 -6.68
C GLY A 711 6.71 -5.53 -5.47
N THR A 712 7.07 -6.79 -5.68
CA THR A 712 7.40 -7.72 -4.58
C THR A 712 8.63 -7.30 -3.78
N VAL A 713 9.60 -6.65 -4.44
CA VAL A 713 10.82 -6.20 -3.76
C VAL A 713 10.59 -4.95 -2.93
N ILE A 714 9.71 -4.05 -3.39
CA ILE A 714 9.34 -2.85 -2.62
C ILE A 714 8.59 -3.26 -1.34
N SER A 715 7.63 -4.19 -1.47
CA SER A 715 6.95 -4.75 -0.30
C SER A 715 7.94 -5.44 0.67
N LYS A 716 8.96 -6.09 0.14
CA LYS A 716 10.01 -6.71 0.95
C LYS A 716 10.91 -5.67 1.63
N LEU A 717 11.17 -4.54 0.99
CA LEU A 717 11.90 -3.42 1.59
C LEU A 717 11.14 -2.84 2.79
N GLU A 718 9.84 -2.65 2.64
CA GLU A 718 8.97 -2.19 3.74
C GLU A 718 8.93 -3.22 4.87
N GLU A 719 8.71 -4.48 4.56
CA GLU A 719 8.71 -5.58 5.51
C GLU A 719 10.03 -5.66 6.29
N GLU A 720 11.15 -5.56 5.59
CA GLU A 720 12.47 -5.61 6.21
C GLU A 720 12.72 -4.38 7.09
N GLY A 721 12.37 -3.16 6.64
CA GLY A 721 12.46 -1.95 7.44
C GLY A 721 11.65 -2.06 8.73
N GLN A 722 10.41 -2.55 8.65
CA GLN A 722 9.54 -2.77 9.80
C GLN A 722 10.09 -3.86 10.74
N SER A 723 10.64 -4.93 10.18
CA SER A 723 11.28 -6.00 10.96
C SER A 723 12.50 -5.49 11.73
N GLN A 724 13.34 -4.68 11.11
CA GLN A 724 14.50 -4.08 11.77
C GLN A 724 14.07 -3.11 12.87
N ALA A 725 13.03 -2.31 12.64
CA ALA A 725 12.46 -1.44 13.64
C ALA A 725 11.92 -2.23 14.85
N ASN A 726 11.18 -3.31 14.60
CA ASN A 726 10.67 -4.15 15.66
C ASN A 726 11.81 -4.78 16.50
N ASN A 727 12.84 -5.30 15.83
CA ASN A 727 14.02 -5.85 16.52
C ASN A 727 14.76 -4.79 17.34
N PHE A 728 14.91 -3.59 16.81
CA PHE A 728 15.52 -2.47 17.52
C PHE A 728 14.76 -2.16 18.81
N PHE A 729 13.45 -1.97 18.74
CA PHE A 729 12.64 -1.64 19.91
C PHE A 729 12.49 -2.78 20.90
N LEU A 730 12.47 -4.05 20.45
CA LEU A 730 12.37 -5.19 21.35
C LEU A 730 13.69 -5.51 22.06
N ASN A 731 14.81 -5.47 21.33
CA ASN A 731 16.08 -5.96 21.83
C ASN A 731 16.97 -4.88 22.40
N GLU A 732 16.93 -3.69 21.86
CA GLU A 732 17.87 -2.61 22.19
C GLU A 732 17.25 -1.50 23.03
N VAL A 733 16.01 -1.12 22.72
CA VAL A 733 15.30 -0.02 23.38
C VAL A 733 14.27 -0.50 24.38
N GLY A 734 13.84 -1.76 24.32
CA GLY A 734 13.00 -2.40 25.34
C GLY A 734 13.60 -2.42 26.75
N LYS A 735 14.87 -1.99 26.88
CA LYS A 735 15.59 -1.75 28.13
C LYS A 735 15.66 -0.27 28.50
N ASP A 736 14.65 0.51 28.17
CA ASP A 736 14.38 1.83 28.71
C ASP A 736 15.01 3.03 28.04
N TYR A 737 15.98 2.94 27.09
CA TYR A 737 16.68 4.15 26.70
C TYR A 737 17.43 4.07 25.37
N ILE A 738 17.20 5.03 24.47
CA ILE A 738 18.15 5.36 23.41
C ILE A 738 19.20 6.27 24.04
N PRO A 739 20.48 5.90 24.14
CA PRO A 739 21.50 6.72 24.79
C PRO A 739 21.53 8.15 24.23
N GLY A 740 21.38 9.15 25.11
CA GLY A 740 21.37 10.57 24.74
C GLY A 740 20.03 11.12 24.24
N TYR A 741 18.96 10.35 24.22
CA TYR A 741 17.62 10.77 23.78
C TYR A 741 16.56 10.51 24.84
N GLU A 742 15.45 11.23 24.76
CA GLU A 742 14.28 10.95 25.60
C GLU A 742 13.70 9.56 25.32
N LYS A 743 13.19 8.93 26.36
CA LYS A 743 12.44 7.67 26.26
C LYS A 743 11.22 7.86 25.34
N LEU A 744 11.04 7.03 24.35
CA LEU A 744 9.96 7.11 23.37
C LEU A 744 8.85 6.08 23.62
N ILE A 745 9.19 4.93 24.18
CA ILE A 745 8.27 3.82 24.46
C ILE A 745 8.45 3.32 25.88
N GLY A 746 7.51 2.52 26.39
CA GLY A 746 7.52 2.04 27.77
C GLY A 746 7.31 3.18 28.78
N ILE A 747 6.58 4.23 28.40
CA ILE A 747 6.28 5.40 29.23
C ILE A 747 4.94 5.20 29.91
N ASN A 748 4.87 5.46 31.21
CA ASN A 748 3.57 5.50 31.89
C ASN A 748 2.87 6.83 31.58
N ILE A 749 1.66 6.78 31.03
CA ILE A 749 0.89 7.96 30.61
C ILE A 749 0.55 8.87 31.80
N ILE A 750 0.32 8.30 32.98
CA ILE A 750 0.00 9.08 34.19
C ILE A 750 1.21 9.91 34.61
N GLN A 751 2.40 9.28 34.63
CA GLN A 751 3.64 9.99 34.91
C GLN A 751 3.88 11.11 33.90
N LYS A 752 3.66 10.85 32.61
CA LYS A 752 3.85 11.86 31.55
C LYS A 752 2.89 13.02 31.71
N LEU A 753 1.63 12.77 32.04
CA LEU A 753 0.64 13.81 32.32
C LEU A 753 0.99 14.60 33.57
N GLN A 754 1.51 13.95 34.62
CA GLN A 754 1.95 14.62 35.83
C GLN A 754 3.12 15.57 35.58
N GLU A 755 4.12 15.13 34.79
CA GLU A 755 5.26 15.95 34.39
C GLU A 755 4.83 17.16 33.56
N GLU A 756 3.93 16.96 32.58
CA GLU A 756 3.47 17.96 31.62
C GLU A 756 2.54 19.00 32.27
N PHE A 757 1.62 18.54 33.13
CA PHE A 757 0.61 19.41 33.75
C PHE A 757 0.91 19.75 35.22
N SER A 758 2.15 19.65 35.65
CA SER A 758 2.56 20.08 37.02
C SER A 758 2.24 21.56 37.22
N GLY A 759 1.28 21.85 38.12
CA GLY A 759 0.82 23.22 38.40
C GLY A 759 -0.15 23.81 37.37
N ASN A 760 -0.60 23.01 36.35
CA ASN A 760 -1.57 23.42 35.33
C ASN A 760 -2.79 22.52 35.33
N ASP A 761 -3.65 22.70 36.36
CA ASP A 761 -4.85 21.87 36.52
C ASP A 761 -5.90 22.09 35.43
N GLU A 762 -5.99 23.30 34.90
CA GLU A 762 -6.90 23.67 33.81
C GLU A 762 -6.53 22.94 32.53
N GLY A 763 -5.27 22.91 32.14
CA GLY A 763 -4.80 22.18 30.98
C GLY A 763 -5.02 20.67 31.10
N LEU A 764 -4.82 20.10 32.29
CA LEU A 764 -5.14 18.68 32.52
C LEU A 764 -6.62 18.41 32.34
N LYS A 765 -7.47 19.27 32.94
CA LYS A 765 -8.93 19.16 32.82
C LYS A 765 -9.38 19.24 31.36
N GLU A 766 -8.89 20.20 30.60
CA GLU A 766 -9.19 20.37 29.19
C GLU A 766 -8.78 19.12 28.37
N LYS A 767 -7.59 18.56 28.67
CA LYS A 767 -7.14 17.32 28.00
C LYS A 767 -8.06 16.12 28.27
N LEU A 768 -8.49 15.95 29.52
CA LEU A 768 -9.42 14.87 29.92
C LEU A 768 -10.84 15.11 29.40
N GLU A 769 -11.30 16.35 29.41
CA GLU A 769 -12.60 16.73 28.81
C GLU A 769 -12.63 16.41 27.33
N ARG A 770 -11.54 16.70 26.61
CA ARG A 770 -11.38 16.34 25.22
C ARG A 770 -11.47 14.82 25.04
N LEU A 771 -10.82 14.02 25.88
CA LEU A 771 -10.89 12.56 25.81
C LEU A 771 -12.32 12.04 25.99
N VAL A 772 -13.04 12.51 27.00
CA VAL A 772 -14.43 12.12 27.30
C VAL A 772 -15.36 12.53 26.16
N ARG A 773 -15.26 13.77 25.68
CA ARG A 773 -16.08 14.29 24.57
C ARG A 773 -15.85 13.50 23.27
N HIS A 774 -14.63 13.06 23.00
CA HIS A 774 -14.31 12.31 21.80
C HIS A 774 -14.65 10.82 21.89
N ALA A 775 -14.94 10.31 23.07
CA ALA A 775 -15.53 8.99 23.25
C ALA A 775 -17.04 9.00 22.93
N ALA A 776 -17.49 9.90 22.05
CA ALA A 776 -18.89 10.02 21.68
C ALA A 776 -19.42 8.74 21.03
N ILE A 777 -20.64 8.37 21.42
CA ILE A 777 -21.31 7.15 20.94
C ILE A 777 -21.59 7.25 19.44
N THR A 778 -21.51 6.12 18.75
CA THR A 778 -21.91 6.05 17.34
C THR A 778 -23.36 6.48 17.16
N ASN A 779 -23.64 7.21 16.08
CA ASN A 779 -24.91 7.92 15.89
C ASN A 779 -26.01 6.96 15.42
N VAL A 780 -26.51 6.13 16.31
CA VAL A 780 -27.60 5.19 16.00
C VAL A 780 -28.99 5.77 16.36
N HIS A 781 -29.06 6.59 17.40
CA HIS A 781 -30.30 7.19 17.82
C HIS A 781 -30.03 8.53 18.53
N ARG A 782 -31.12 9.27 18.85
CA ARG A 782 -31.03 10.44 19.72
C ARG A 782 -31.90 10.24 20.95
N ASP A 783 -31.51 10.96 22.00
CA ASP A 783 -32.23 10.94 23.27
C ASP A 783 -33.66 11.42 23.09
N VAL A 784 -34.59 10.51 23.28
CA VAL A 784 -35.99 10.83 23.37
C VAL A 784 -36.57 10.02 24.50
N GLU A 785 -37.02 10.71 25.50
CA GLU A 785 -37.92 10.12 26.47
C GLU A 785 -39.26 9.93 25.78
N VAL A 786 -39.51 8.72 25.33
CA VAL A 786 -40.86 8.31 24.94
C VAL A 786 -41.64 8.08 26.22
N ASN A 787 -42.72 8.81 26.42
CA ASN A 787 -43.67 8.50 27.51
C ASN A 787 -44.08 7.03 27.34
N ASN A 788 -43.73 6.19 28.32
CA ASN A 788 -43.91 4.73 28.31
C ASN A 788 -42.97 3.94 27.37
N GLY A 789 -41.89 4.55 26.87
CA GLY A 789 -40.82 3.81 26.14
C GLY A 789 -39.73 3.27 27.07
N PRO A 790 -38.87 2.39 26.57
CA PRO A 790 -37.75 1.91 27.36
C PRO A 790 -36.79 3.06 27.66
N LYS A 791 -36.38 3.16 28.90
CA LYS A 791 -35.36 4.12 29.29
C LYS A 791 -34.00 3.65 28.79
N ILE A 792 -33.42 4.45 27.95
CA ILE A 792 -32.03 4.25 27.53
C ILE A 792 -31.13 4.46 28.74
N ARG A 793 -30.19 3.54 28.96
CA ARG A 793 -29.24 3.62 30.05
C ARG A 793 -27.88 4.00 29.48
N SER A 794 -27.33 5.08 29.98
CA SER A 794 -25.95 5.50 29.68
C SER A 794 -25.04 5.03 30.80
N SER A 795 -23.88 4.48 30.41
CA SER A 795 -22.84 4.04 31.35
C SER A 795 -21.49 4.38 30.77
N MET A 796 -20.56 4.78 31.64
CA MET A 796 -19.17 5.06 31.27
C MET A 796 -18.24 4.09 31.96
N PHE A 797 -17.31 3.53 31.19
CA PHE A 797 -16.25 2.69 31.71
C PHE A 797 -14.90 3.34 31.40
N VAL A 798 -14.08 3.57 32.42
CA VAL A 798 -12.78 4.19 32.32
C VAL A 798 -11.72 3.20 32.77
N ILE A 799 -10.71 2.99 31.94
CA ILE A 799 -9.56 2.16 32.27
C ILE A 799 -8.37 3.06 32.43
N LEU A 800 -7.83 3.09 33.65
CA LEU A 800 -6.62 3.81 34.01
C LEU A 800 -5.46 2.81 34.19
N PRO A 801 -4.23 3.18 33.82
CA PRO A 801 -3.07 2.35 34.16
C PRO A 801 -2.86 2.33 35.69
N ASP A 802 -2.24 1.24 36.17
CA ASP A 802 -1.80 1.19 37.54
C ASP A 802 -0.54 2.08 37.72
N TYR A 803 -0.56 2.94 38.73
CA TYR A 803 0.51 3.88 39.00
C TYR A 803 0.71 4.08 40.51
N ASP A 804 1.75 3.43 41.02
CA ASP A 804 2.01 3.35 42.47
C ASP A 804 2.71 4.58 43.07
N ILE A 805 3.29 5.45 42.23
CA ILE A 805 4.20 6.51 42.69
C ILE A 805 3.44 7.71 43.25
N ASP A 806 2.28 8.09 42.67
CA ASP A 806 1.46 9.20 43.16
C ASP A 806 -0.05 8.88 43.04
N THR A 807 -0.56 8.26 44.08
CA THR A 807 -1.99 7.93 44.21
C THR A 807 -2.87 9.19 44.25
N ALA A 808 -2.38 10.33 44.69
CA ALA A 808 -3.13 11.57 44.74
C ALA A 808 -3.36 12.16 43.35
N PHE A 809 -2.35 12.11 42.47
CA PHE A 809 -2.50 12.56 41.09
C PHE A 809 -3.45 11.64 40.29
N LEU A 810 -3.33 10.34 40.48
CA LEU A 810 -4.24 9.37 39.87
C LEU A 810 -5.69 9.57 40.34
N GLN A 811 -5.90 9.82 41.65
CA GLN A 811 -7.21 10.15 42.20
C GLN A 811 -7.76 11.45 41.61
N LYS A 812 -6.92 12.46 41.43
CA LYS A 812 -7.30 13.71 40.77
C LYS A 812 -7.78 13.50 39.33
N ILE A 813 -7.09 12.66 38.54
CA ILE A 813 -7.53 12.29 37.18
C ILE A 813 -8.90 11.63 37.24
N GLU A 814 -9.09 10.67 38.15
CA GLU A 814 -10.36 9.97 38.33
C GLU A 814 -11.50 10.93 38.70
N ASP A 815 -11.27 11.85 39.63
CA ASP A 815 -12.25 12.83 40.07
C ASP A 815 -12.58 13.85 38.96
N LEU A 816 -11.59 14.26 38.19
CA LEU A 816 -11.82 15.12 37.04
C LEU A 816 -12.68 14.41 35.98
N ILE A 817 -12.37 13.18 35.63
CA ILE A 817 -13.17 12.42 34.66
C ILE A 817 -14.60 12.25 35.15
N LYS A 818 -14.78 11.92 36.41
CA LYS A 818 -16.15 11.82 37.02
C LYS A 818 -16.91 13.12 36.98
N SER A 819 -16.23 14.26 37.12
CA SER A 819 -16.84 15.58 37.06
C SER A 819 -17.26 16.03 35.68
N LEU A 820 -16.76 15.38 34.64
CA LEU A 820 -17.03 15.71 33.23
C LEU A 820 -18.29 15.02 32.68
N THR A 821 -18.97 14.22 33.47
CA THR A 821 -20.21 13.51 33.08
C THR A 821 -21.31 13.80 34.05
N ASP A 822 -22.44 14.28 33.56
CA ASP A 822 -23.54 14.73 34.37
C ASP A 822 -24.39 13.58 34.94
N GLU A 823 -24.45 12.43 34.30
CA GLU A 823 -25.33 11.33 34.76
C GLU A 823 -24.91 9.97 34.18
N GLY A 824 -25.13 8.91 34.93
CA GLY A 824 -24.93 7.54 34.54
C GLY A 824 -24.07 6.74 35.51
N GLN A 825 -24.00 5.44 35.25
CA GLN A 825 -23.13 4.58 36.03
C GLN A 825 -21.70 4.74 35.50
N ILE A 826 -20.77 5.27 36.32
CA ILE A 826 -19.36 5.37 35.96
C ILE A 826 -18.62 4.30 36.73
N LYS A 827 -17.90 3.45 36.00
CA LYS A 827 -16.97 2.49 36.55
C LYS A 827 -15.56 2.87 36.14
N VAL A 828 -14.73 3.12 37.11
CA VAL A 828 -13.30 3.31 36.90
C VAL A 828 -12.56 2.04 37.30
N SER A 829 -11.76 1.52 36.41
CA SER A 829 -10.89 0.36 36.64
C SER A 829 -9.44 0.79 36.55
N ARG A 830 -8.59 0.30 37.46
CA ARG A 830 -7.15 0.45 37.46
C ARG A 830 -6.48 -0.83 37.03
N GLY A 831 -5.31 -0.78 36.45
CA GLY A 831 -4.58 -1.94 35.98
C GLY A 831 -4.63 -2.13 34.46
N GLY A 832 -5.00 -1.06 33.72
CA GLY A 832 -4.84 -1.01 32.26
C GLY A 832 -3.38 -0.95 31.82
N ASN A 833 -3.17 -0.87 30.50
CA ASN A 833 -1.83 -0.70 29.93
C ASN A 833 -1.23 0.60 30.42
N SER A 834 0.07 0.60 30.70
CA SER A 834 0.77 1.76 31.27
C SER A 834 0.79 2.99 30.36
N ASN A 835 0.69 2.78 29.06
CA ASN A 835 0.85 3.83 28.04
C ASN A 835 -0.47 4.49 27.60
N GLU A 836 -1.62 4.20 28.23
CA GLU A 836 -2.92 4.71 27.77
C GLU A 836 -3.95 4.92 28.88
N ILE A 837 -4.89 5.83 28.64
CA ILE A 837 -6.16 5.98 29.37
C ILE A 837 -7.25 5.69 28.34
N VAL A 838 -8.21 4.81 28.69
CA VAL A 838 -9.32 4.42 27.81
C VAL A 838 -10.64 4.84 28.40
N VAL A 839 -11.48 5.50 27.60
CA VAL A 839 -12.87 5.84 27.95
C VAL A 839 -13.82 5.13 27.00
N ILE A 840 -14.78 4.41 27.55
CA ILE A 840 -15.82 3.71 26.81
C ILE A 840 -17.16 4.22 27.30
N ASN A 841 -17.95 4.80 26.42
CA ASN A 841 -19.32 5.16 26.65
C ASN A 841 -20.23 4.08 26.07
N LEU A 842 -21.23 3.64 26.85
CA LEU A 842 -22.18 2.61 26.48
C LEU A 842 -23.60 3.15 26.61
N GLU A 843 -24.40 2.89 25.62
CA GLU A 843 -25.85 3.05 25.70
C GLU A 843 -26.51 1.72 25.46
N THR A 844 -27.46 1.39 26.35
CA THR A 844 -28.16 0.12 26.32
C THR A 844 -29.68 0.35 26.29
N ASN A 845 -30.44 -0.69 26.01
CA ASN A 845 -31.87 -0.68 25.79
C ASN A 845 -32.33 0.10 24.53
N LEU A 846 -31.47 0.12 23.50
CA LEU A 846 -31.86 0.67 22.21
C LEU A 846 -32.85 -0.26 21.53
N THR A 847 -33.85 0.32 20.89
CA THR A 847 -34.91 -0.45 20.20
C THR A 847 -34.98 -0.02 18.73
N PRO A 848 -34.98 -0.94 17.77
CA PRO A 848 -34.93 -0.59 16.34
C PRO A 848 -36.06 0.38 15.92
N ARG A 849 -37.24 0.30 16.55
CA ARG A 849 -38.35 1.18 16.24
C ARG A 849 -38.05 2.67 16.40
N TYR A 850 -37.22 3.04 17.36
CA TYR A 850 -36.90 4.44 17.69
C TYR A 850 -35.53 4.89 17.17
N LEU A 851 -34.86 4.09 16.33
CA LEU A 851 -33.50 4.41 15.83
C LEU A 851 -33.56 5.15 14.49
N GLN A 852 -33.04 6.35 14.47
CA GLN A 852 -32.93 7.14 13.22
C GLN A 852 -32.18 6.40 12.13
N ALA A 853 -31.10 5.73 12.46
CA ALA A 853 -30.32 4.94 11.50
C ALA A 853 -31.16 3.87 10.81
N VAL A 854 -32.03 3.19 11.55
CA VAL A 854 -32.93 2.15 11.01
C VAL A 854 -34.04 2.75 10.15
N TYR A 855 -34.55 3.94 10.50
CA TYR A 855 -35.49 4.66 9.65
C TYR A 855 -34.95 4.95 8.25
N LYS A 856 -33.73 5.44 8.17
CA LYS A 856 -33.07 5.71 6.89
C LYS A 856 -32.86 4.43 6.03
N LEU A 857 -32.56 3.33 6.69
CA LEU A 857 -32.48 2.02 6.02
C LEU A 857 -33.84 1.57 5.48
N LYS A 858 -34.92 1.82 6.26
CA LYS A 858 -36.29 1.52 5.85
C LYS A 858 -36.72 2.34 4.63
N GLU A 859 -36.45 3.63 4.60
CA GLU A 859 -36.74 4.45 3.40
C GLU A 859 -36.10 3.91 2.15
N SER A 860 -34.86 3.45 2.24
CA SER A 860 -34.15 2.82 1.11
C SER A 860 -34.76 1.49 0.72
N TYR A 861 -35.23 0.70 1.71
CA TYR A 861 -35.95 -0.55 1.47
C TYR A 861 -37.31 -0.30 0.77
N ASP A 862 -38.09 0.65 1.26
CA ASP A 862 -39.40 1.00 0.68
C ASP A 862 -39.25 1.48 -0.78
N ARG A 863 -38.24 2.31 -1.06
CA ARG A 863 -37.92 2.76 -2.43
C ARG A 863 -37.53 1.58 -3.35
N LEU A 864 -36.76 0.64 -2.84
CA LEU A 864 -36.38 -0.56 -3.59
C LEU A 864 -37.58 -1.44 -3.89
N MET A 865 -38.46 -1.66 -2.90
CA MET A 865 -39.65 -2.47 -3.08
C MET A 865 -40.65 -1.83 -4.05
N ALA A 866 -40.83 -0.52 -4.01
CA ALA A 866 -41.68 0.23 -4.94
C ALA A 866 -41.19 0.14 -6.39
N SER A 867 -39.88 0.04 -6.61
CA SER A 867 -39.28 -0.13 -7.94
C SER A 867 -39.34 -1.56 -8.51
N GLN A 868 -39.92 -2.51 -7.80
CA GLN A 868 -39.95 -3.96 -8.10
C GLN A 868 -38.55 -4.63 -8.25
N GLN A 869 -37.50 -3.93 -7.98
CA GLN A 869 -36.13 -4.48 -7.99
C GLN A 869 -35.74 -5.17 -6.67
N GLY A 870 -36.61 -5.05 -5.64
CA GLY A 870 -36.33 -5.43 -4.27
C GLY A 870 -36.44 -6.92 -3.94
N ARG A 871 -36.67 -7.78 -4.92
CA ARG A 871 -36.87 -9.22 -4.68
C ARG A 871 -35.67 -9.92 -4.02
N VAL A 872 -34.51 -9.34 -4.07
CA VAL A 872 -33.27 -9.94 -3.54
C VAL A 872 -33.02 -9.61 -2.06
N ALA A 873 -33.67 -8.56 -1.50
CA ALA A 873 -33.54 -8.16 -0.10
C ALA A 873 -34.77 -8.53 0.76
N ARG A 874 -35.76 -9.20 0.20
CA ARG A 874 -37.09 -9.42 0.78
C ARG A 874 -37.07 -10.24 2.07
N PHE A 875 -38.00 -9.89 3.00
CA PHE A 875 -38.32 -10.68 4.20
C PHE A 875 -38.95 -12.05 3.89
N GLU A 876 -38.98 -12.93 4.88
CA GLU A 876 -39.99 -13.95 4.95
C GLU A 876 -41.33 -13.24 5.17
N THR A 877 -42.35 -13.63 4.40
CA THR A 877 -43.60 -12.93 4.14
C THR A 877 -44.47 -12.56 5.33
N GLN A 878 -44.09 -12.91 6.54
CA GLN A 878 -44.92 -12.66 7.74
C GLN A 878 -44.44 -11.50 8.60
N LEU A 879 -43.24 -10.90 8.32
CA LEU A 879 -42.69 -9.86 9.19
C LEU A 879 -43.09 -8.45 8.79
N GLU A 880 -43.56 -8.24 7.56
CA GLU A 880 -43.94 -6.92 7.05
C GLU A 880 -45.12 -6.30 7.80
N ASP A 881 -45.98 -7.11 8.42
CA ASP A 881 -47.20 -6.66 9.13
C ASP A 881 -46.98 -6.39 10.63
N TYR A 882 -45.79 -6.62 11.15
CA TYR A 882 -45.52 -6.50 12.58
C TYR A 882 -45.04 -5.09 12.95
N LYS A 883 -45.90 -4.25 13.51
CA LYS A 883 -45.60 -2.84 13.86
C LYS A 883 -44.39 -2.67 14.77
N GLY A 884 -44.08 -3.61 15.65
CA GLY A 884 -42.92 -3.56 16.54
C GLY A 884 -41.56 -3.62 15.84
N PHE A 885 -41.49 -4.03 14.56
CA PHE A 885 -40.29 -4.17 13.77
C PHE A 885 -40.10 -3.04 12.78
N ILE A 886 -41.10 -2.18 12.62
CA ILE A 886 -41.06 -1.08 11.66
C ILE A 886 -40.67 0.18 12.40
N PRO A 887 -39.66 0.92 11.96
CA PRO A 887 -39.34 2.23 12.51
C PRO A 887 -40.49 3.17 12.43
N MET A 888 -40.61 4.10 13.38
CA MET A 888 -41.65 5.12 13.36
C MET A 888 -41.56 5.93 12.06
N ASN A 889 -42.71 6.19 11.47
CA ASN A 889 -42.77 7.11 10.33
C ASN A 889 -42.78 8.57 10.84
N VAL A 890 -42.65 9.52 9.90
CA VAL A 890 -42.59 10.96 10.21
C VAL A 890 -43.87 11.41 10.99
N GLU A 891 -44.98 10.84 10.65
CA GLU A 891 -46.26 11.19 11.25
C GLU A 891 -46.36 10.76 12.73
N GLU A 892 -45.95 9.55 13.05
CA GLU A 892 -45.83 9.05 14.42
C GLU A 892 -44.83 9.87 15.25
N CYS A 893 -43.68 10.25 14.64
CA CYS A 893 -42.70 11.11 15.29
C CYS A 893 -43.24 12.51 15.59
N ILE A 894 -44.05 13.07 14.68
CA ILE A 894 -44.76 14.35 14.93
C ILE A 894 -45.74 14.25 16.09
N GLN A 895 -46.53 13.20 16.10
CA GLN A 895 -47.53 12.98 17.18
C GLN A 895 -46.86 12.86 18.54
N LEU A 896 -45.67 12.25 18.60
CA LEU A 896 -44.92 12.09 19.85
C LEU A 896 -43.99 13.26 20.16
N ASN A 897 -43.99 14.31 19.35
CA ASN A 897 -43.10 15.48 19.47
C ASN A 897 -41.57 15.14 19.46
N MET A 898 -41.20 14.13 18.73
CA MET A 898 -39.85 13.55 18.74
C MET A 898 -38.94 14.05 17.63
N LEU A 899 -39.46 14.77 16.63
CA LEU A 899 -38.77 15.05 15.38
C LEU A 899 -37.47 15.85 15.49
N PRO A 900 -37.39 16.93 16.30
CA PRO A 900 -36.15 17.71 16.30
C PRO A 900 -34.94 16.95 16.85
N SER A 901 -35.22 15.94 17.68
CA SER A 901 -34.17 15.17 18.33
C SER A 901 -33.83 13.84 17.63
N LEU A 902 -34.76 13.27 16.86
CA LEU A 902 -34.59 11.97 16.20
C LEU A 902 -33.98 12.07 14.81
N TYR A 903 -34.22 13.14 14.08
CA TYR A 903 -33.81 13.25 12.68
C TYR A 903 -33.02 14.53 12.44
N ASN A 904 -32.08 14.46 11.51
CA ASN A 904 -31.63 15.60 10.75
C ASN A 904 -32.43 15.63 9.44
N PRO A 905 -33.66 16.14 9.46
CA PRO A 905 -34.50 16.13 8.28
C PRO A 905 -33.85 16.99 7.20
N THR A 906 -33.95 16.56 5.94
CA THR A 906 -33.62 17.42 4.80
C THR A 906 -34.53 18.66 4.83
N ASP A 907 -34.12 19.78 4.19
CA ASP A 907 -34.89 21.01 4.15
C ASP A 907 -36.36 20.77 3.70
N LYS A 908 -36.54 19.81 2.80
CA LYS A 908 -37.86 19.38 2.32
C LYS A 908 -38.69 18.67 3.40
N GLU A 909 -38.09 17.72 4.08
CA GLU A 909 -38.74 17.01 5.20
C GLU A 909 -39.07 17.97 6.35
N GLN A 910 -38.19 18.93 6.61
CA GLN A 910 -38.39 19.95 7.63
C GLN A 910 -39.59 20.87 7.31
N ALA A 911 -39.75 21.24 6.01
CA ALA A 911 -40.91 22.00 5.55
C ALA A 911 -42.23 21.20 5.66
N GLU A 912 -42.21 19.91 5.30
CA GLU A 912 -43.36 19.00 5.42
C GLU A 912 -43.76 18.80 6.90
N ILE A 913 -42.79 18.68 7.79
CA ILE A 913 -42.97 18.57 9.23
C ILE A 913 -43.59 19.85 9.81
N GLU A 914 -43.07 21.02 9.41
CA GLU A 914 -43.56 22.31 9.83
C GLU A 914 -45.02 22.56 9.36
N GLN A 915 -45.32 22.17 8.12
CA GLN A 915 -46.63 22.23 7.54
C GLN A 915 -47.64 21.34 8.35
N LYS A 916 -47.32 20.09 8.64
CA LYS A 916 -48.16 19.19 9.41
C LYS A 916 -48.30 19.66 10.84
N ARG A 917 -47.30 20.26 11.46
CA ARG A 917 -47.42 20.89 12.80
C ARG A 917 -48.40 22.07 12.79
N ARG A 918 -48.46 22.89 11.73
CA ARG A 918 -49.42 23.97 11.59
C ARG A 918 -50.81 23.44 11.39
N GLU A 919 -50.99 22.41 10.57
CA GLU A 919 -52.26 21.72 10.38
C GLU A 919 -52.80 21.14 11.72
N MET A 920 -51.95 20.51 12.52
CA MET A 920 -52.32 19.95 13.82
C MET A 920 -52.68 21.01 14.88
N ARG A 921 -52.09 22.23 14.78
CA ARG A 921 -52.42 23.37 15.64
C ARG A 921 -53.71 24.09 15.19
N GLY A 922 -54.34 23.68 14.10
CA GLY A 922 -55.54 24.31 13.57
C GLY A 922 -55.29 25.68 12.92
N GLU A 923 -54.07 25.99 12.57
CA GLU A 923 -53.68 27.23 11.87
C GLU A 923 -54.09 27.09 10.40
N LYS A 924 -55.18 27.80 9.99
CA LYS A 924 -55.62 27.87 8.61
C LYS A 924 -54.61 28.70 7.82
N GLU A 925 -54.24 28.26 6.63
CA GLU A 925 -53.49 29.05 5.67
C GLU A 925 -54.23 30.37 5.34
N ASP A 926 -53.71 31.46 5.82
CA ASP A 926 -54.16 32.81 5.32
C ASP A 926 -53.52 33.00 3.93
N LYS A 927 -54.33 32.74 2.92
CA LYS A 927 -54.06 33.15 1.54
C LYS A 927 -54.35 34.63 1.37
N THR A 928 -53.47 35.48 1.87
CA THR A 928 -53.43 36.88 1.40
C THR A 928 -52.00 37.26 1.02
N GLY A 929 -51.87 37.58 -0.27
CA GLY A 929 -50.66 38.10 -0.82
C GLY A 929 -50.31 39.47 -0.24
N GLY A 930 -49.10 39.65 0.16
CA GLY A 930 -48.57 40.91 0.64
C GLY A 930 -47.05 40.89 0.58
N THR A 931 -46.53 41.59 -0.41
CA THR A 931 -45.12 41.95 -0.51
C THR A 931 -44.65 42.65 0.75
N GLY A 932 -43.61 42.10 1.41
CA GLY A 932 -42.96 42.78 2.53
C GLY A 932 -41.66 42.11 2.92
N THR A 933 -40.56 42.71 2.47
CA THR A 933 -39.20 42.49 2.80
C THR A 933 -38.92 42.42 4.29
N GLY A 934 -38.18 41.37 4.68
CA GLY A 934 -37.61 41.28 6.04
C GLY A 934 -37.33 39.86 6.50
N THR A 935 -36.36 39.17 5.89
CA THR A 935 -35.86 37.90 6.36
C THR A 935 -34.78 38.12 7.44
N THR A 936 -35.18 37.90 8.69
CA THR A 936 -34.19 37.64 9.74
C THR A 936 -33.96 36.11 9.77
N THR A 937 -32.90 35.69 9.13
CA THR A 937 -32.36 34.34 9.31
C THR A 937 -31.71 34.20 10.69
N PRO A 938 -31.91 33.12 11.42
CA PRO A 938 -31.18 32.86 12.67
C PRO A 938 -29.69 32.70 12.39
N PRO A 939 -28.82 33.10 13.33
CA PRO A 939 -27.38 33.02 13.15
C PRO A 939 -26.95 31.55 13.03
N PRO A 940 -25.99 31.24 12.13
CA PRO A 940 -25.46 29.90 11.98
C PRO A 940 -24.63 29.48 13.21
N PRO A 941 -24.45 28.19 13.43
CA PRO A 941 -23.62 27.71 14.54
C PRO A 941 -22.17 28.16 14.39
N PRO A 942 -21.44 28.42 15.47
CA PRO A 942 -20.07 28.90 15.41
C PRO A 942 -19.13 27.80 14.88
N GLY A 943 -18.37 28.11 13.83
CA GLY A 943 -17.27 27.24 13.39
C GLY A 943 -17.00 27.11 11.90
N MET A 944 -17.83 27.64 10.98
CA MET A 944 -17.50 27.63 9.56
C MET A 944 -17.30 29.07 9.05
N SER A 945 -16.13 29.32 8.48
CA SER A 945 -15.86 30.58 7.77
C SER A 945 -16.80 30.67 6.57
N GLN A 946 -17.78 31.55 6.64
CA GLN A 946 -18.73 31.83 5.55
C GLN A 946 -18.38 33.16 4.92
N TYR A 947 -18.40 33.19 3.59
CA TYR A 947 -18.04 34.35 2.80
C TYR A 947 -19.26 34.93 2.10
N MET A 948 -19.38 36.23 2.12
CA MET A 948 -20.27 36.99 1.27
C MET A 948 -19.50 37.38 -0.01
N ILE A 949 -20.17 37.37 -1.12
CA ILE A 949 -19.64 37.79 -2.43
C ILE A 949 -20.35 39.07 -2.86
N TYR A 950 -19.59 39.99 -3.45
CA TYR A 950 -20.14 41.18 -4.10
C TYR A 950 -19.64 41.22 -5.53
N ASP A 951 -20.57 41.07 -6.46
CA ASP A 951 -20.32 41.11 -7.89
C ASP A 951 -21.45 41.85 -8.64
N ASN A 952 -21.07 42.66 -9.64
CA ASN A 952 -22.00 43.38 -10.49
C ASN A 952 -23.09 44.19 -9.74
N GLY A 953 -22.73 44.77 -8.59
CA GLY A 953 -23.64 45.59 -7.79
C GLY A 953 -24.59 44.82 -6.88
N GLN A 954 -24.48 43.49 -6.81
CA GLN A 954 -25.28 42.63 -5.96
C GLN A 954 -24.44 41.84 -4.95
N GLN A 955 -24.94 41.77 -3.74
CA GLN A 955 -24.35 40.96 -2.70
C GLN A 955 -25.07 39.62 -2.63
N SER A 956 -24.31 38.52 -2.56
CA SER A 956 -24.82 37.16 -2.45
C SER A 956 -24.05 36.38 -1.40
N GLY A 957 -24.65 35.32 -0.86
CA GLY A 957 -24.10 34.50 0.20
C GLY A 957 -25.01 34.44 1.44
N PRO A 958 -24.56 33.89 2.55
CA PRO A 958 -23.17 33.43 2.81
C PRO A 958 -22.82 32.08 2.17
N PHE A 959 -21.60 31.93 1.66
CA PHE A 959 -21.09 30.75 1.01
C PHE A 959 -19.96 30.11 1.82
N THR A 960 -19.93 28.81 1.87
CA THR A 960 -18.84 28.03 2.46
C THR A 960 -17.69 27.87 1.46
N ILE A 961 -16.49 27.56 1.94
CA ILE A 961 -15.31 27.32 1.08
C ILE A 961 -15.58 26.27 -0.02
N PRO A 962 -16.23 25.12 0.21
CA PRO A 962 -16.60 24.18 -0.84
C PRO A 962 -17.53 24.77 -1.92
N GLN A 963 -18.47 25.63 -1.52
CA GLN A 963 -19.35 26.33 -2.48
C GLN A 963 -18.57 27.36 -3.31
N LEU A 964 -17.64 28.09 -2.68
CA LEU A 964 -16.75 28.99 -3.38
C LEU A 964 -15.85 28.25 -4.38
N GLN A 965 -15.40 27.04 -4.04
CA GLN A 965 -14.62 26.19 -4.93
C GLN A 965 -15.42 25.77 -6.18
N GLN A 966 -16.68 25.44 -6.02
CA GLN A 966 -17.58 25.16 -7.16
C GLN A 966 -17.80 26.42 -8.02
N MET A 967 -17.90 27.60 -7.39
CA MET A 967 -18.06 28.88 -8.08
C MET A 967 -16.79 29.28 -8.84
N VAL A 968 -15.61 28.94 -8.33
CA VAL A 968 -14.35 29.11 -9.10
C VAL A 968 -14.33 28.16 -10.29
N ALA A 969 -14.72 26.90 -10.09
CA ALA A 969 -14.75 25.89 -11.16
C ALA A 969 -15.76 26.24 -12.27
N SER A 970 -16.89 26.88 -11.94
CA SER A 970 -17.89 27.38 -12.90
C SER A 970 -17.57 28.76 -13.52
N GLY A 971 -16.50 29.40 -13.04
CA GLY A 971 -16.15 30.76 -13.47
C GLY A 971 -17.01 31.87 -12.84
N SER A 972 -17.92 31.54 -11.95
CA SER A 972 -18.80 32.49 -11.25
C SER A 972 -18.11 33.27 -10.13
N LEU A 973 -16.95 32.78 -9.65
CA LEU A 973 -16.08 33.47 -8.72
C LEU A 973 -14.68 33.61 -9.33
N THR A 974 -14.18 34.81 -9.44
CA THR A 974 -12.88 35.14 -10.02
C THR A 974 -11.95 35.71 -8.95
N LYS A 975 -10.64 35.77 -9.25
CA LYS A 975 -9.67 36.42 -8.36
C LYS A 975 -9.98 37.87 -8.03
N GLN A 976 -10.75 38.56 -8.89
CA GLN A 976 -11.11 39.96 -8.76
C GLN A 976 -12.52 40.18 -8.17
N THR A 977 -13.24 39.14 -7.86
CA THR A 977 -14.55 39.21 -7.19
C THR A 977 -14.34 39.59 -5.72
N TYR A 978 -15.12 40.57 -5.23
CA TYR A 978 -15.06 40.96 -3.84
C TYR A 978 -15.68 39.95 -2.91
N VAL A 979 -14.98 39.60 -1.84
CA VAL A 979 -15.44 38.73 -0.78
C VAL A 979 -15.26 39.35 0.59
N TRP A 980 -16.11 38.98 1.51
CA TRP A 980 -16.03 39.40 2.89
C TRP A 980 -16.49 38.30 3.81
N LYS A 981 -15.82 38.10 4.93
CA LYS A 981 -16.27 37.22 6.02
C LYS A 981 -16.27 37.98 7.35
N ASN A 982 -16.99 37.48 8.32
CA ASN A 982 -17.00 38.05 9.66
C ASN A 982 -15.57 38.13 10.23
N GLY A 983 -15.18 39.29 10.71
CA GLY A 983 -13.83 39.59 11.21
C GLY A 983 -12.92 40.31 10.18
N MET A 984 -13.34 40.47 8.92
CA MET A 984 -12.61 41.32 7.95
C MET A 984 -13.04 42.78 8.09
N ALA A 985 -12.09 43.69 8.13
CA ALA A 985 -12.36 45.13 8.26
C ALA A 985 -13.05 45.72 6.99
N ASN A 986 -12.76 45.20 5.81
CA ASN A 986 -13.31 45.64 4.54
C ASN A 986 -13.44 44.47 3.54
N TRP A 987 -14.23 44.67 2.48
CA TRP A 987 -14.27 43.76 1.35
C TRP A 987 -12.89 43.70 0.66
N ALA A 988 -12.46 42.48 0.32
CA ALA A 988 -11.19 42.22 -0.37
C ALA A 988 -11.41 41.36 -1.62
N PHE A 989 -10.50 41.44 -2.57
CA PHE A 989 -10.54 40.55 -3.71
C PHE A 989 -10.31 39.08 -3.30
N ALA A 990 -11.09 38.16 -3.82
CA ALA A 990 -11.01 36.73 -3.48
C ALA A 990 -9.59 36.15 -3.67
N GLY A 991 -8.86 36.61 -4.68
CA GLY A 991 -7.48 36.19 -4.93
C GLY A 991 -6.45 36.75 -3.92
N THR A 992 -6.81 37.74 -3.08
CA THR A 992 -5.93 38.33 -2.06
C THR A 992 -6.20 37.80 -0.66
N VAL A 993 -7.28 37.04 -0.48
CA VAL A 993 -7.62 36.38 0.78
C VAL A 993 -6.85 35.06 0.86
N GLU A 994 -5.94 34.93 1.83
CA GLU A 994 -5.02 33.81 1.96
C GLU A 994 -5.71 32.44 1.90
N GLU A 995 -6.85 32.28 2.59
CA GLU A 995 -7.64 31.06 2.62
C GLU A 995 -8.31 30.71 1.27
N LEU A 996 -8.56 31.70 0.41
CA LEU A 996 -9.17 31.53 -0.90
C LEU A 996 -8.15 31.50 -2.04
N GLY A 997 -6.92 31.92 -1.80
CA GLY A 997 -5.85 31.96 -2.78
C GLY A 997 -5.58 30.59 -3.43
N MET A 998 -5.69 29.54 -2.65
CA MET A 998 -5.52 28.15 -3.11
C MET A 998 -6.63 27.67 -4.05
N LEU A 999 -7.83 28.23 -3.98
CA LEU A 999 -8.93 27.86 -4.85
C LEU A 999 -8.70 28.26 -6.31
N PHE A 1000 -7.81 29.21 -6.55
CA PHE A 1000 -7.47 29.74 -7.88
C PHE A 1000 -6.17 29.16 -8.46
N ILE A 1001 -5.54 28.19 -7.81
CA ILE A 1001 -4.41 27.46 -8.38
C ILE A 1001 -5.00 26.37 -9.29
N THR A 1002 -5.19 26.71 -10.55
CA THR A 1002 -5.58 25.73 -11.57
C THR A 1002 -4.39 24.83 -11.86
N ASN A 1003 -4.51 23.55 -11.56
CA ASN A 1003 -3.72 22.52 -12.21
C ASN A 1003 -4.11 22.52 -13.69
N THR A 1004 -3.32 23.17 -14.52
CA THR A 1004 -3.42 23.00 -15.97
C THR A 1004 -3.10 21.54 -16.29
N PRO A 1005 -3.99 20.79 -16.96
CA PRO A 1005 -3.64 19.46 -17.43
C PRO A 1005 -2.48 19.56 -18.44
N PRO A 1006 -1.58 18.58 -18.50
CA PRO A 1006 -0.51 18.56 -19.48
C PRO A 1006 -1.09 18.59 -20.90
N PRO A 1007 -0.40 19.24 -21.87
CA PRO A 1007 -0.86 19.28 -23.24
C PRO A 1007 -0.99 17.87 -23.80
N PRO A 1008 -1.96 17.61 -24.70
CA PRO A 1008 -2.14 16.30 -25.32
C PRO A 1008 -0.89 15.91 -26.13
N PRO A 1009 -0.53 14.62 -26.17
CA PRO A 1009 0.61 14.15 -26.93
C PRO A 1009 0.42 14.46 -28.43
N PRO A 1010 1.50 14.76 -29.17
CA PRO A 1010 1.41 15.03 -30.59
C PRO A 1010 0.86 13.82 -31.36
N PRO A 1011 0.12 14.04 -32.46
CA PRO A 1011 -0.46 12.93 -33.22
C PRO A 1011 0.64 12.08 -33.84
N MET A 1012 0.55 10.77 -33.65
CA MET A 1012 1.42 9.80 -34.31
C MET A 1012 1.23 9.91 -35.83
N MET A 1013 2.29 10.25 -36.54
CA MET A 1013 2.33 10.09 -37.99
C MET A 1013 2.25 8.59 -38.33
N LYS A 1014 1.41 8.30 -39.30
CA LYS A 1014 1.23 6.96 -39.89
C LYS A 1014 2.51 6.49 -40.59
#